data_2baa88086a75e641eae72f7ad0b2cbf7
#
_entry.id   2baa88086a75e641eae72f7ad0b2cbf7
#
_cell.length_a   1.000
_cell.length_b   1.000
_cell.length_c   1.000
_cell.angle_alpha   90.00
_cell.angle_beta   90.00
_cell.angle_gamma   90.00
#
_symmetry.space_group_name_H-M   'P 1'
#
loop_
_entity.id
_entity.type
_entity.pdbx_description
1 polymer ?
#
loop_
_entity_poly.entity_id
_entity_poly.type
_entity_poly.pdbx_seq_one_letter_code
_entity_poly.pdbx_strand_id
1 'polypeptide(L)'
;MDYKKEYEEEHLRNADLAGRVAELEAKVDDLEFKLNRIKTNPVWKASAPARKVMHFCIRQGRRLKNCGSIKGIASKIEYKKNEKKAMEQFGTQSFPDEARRREEEEYSFDNRVKISILVPLYNTPEKFLREAVDSVKAQTYSNWELCLADGSDEAHGYVGEVCSQYAAEDERILYSRLVKNEGISGNTNQCLKMATGEYIGLLDHDDILHPSVLFEYVKAINEQQADYLYCDETTFKSGNIDKMLTMHFKPDYAIDNLRANNYICHFSVFKKTLLDGDELFRPQFDGSQDHDMILRLTDRAEKVVHIPRLMYYWRCHEGSVASNIEAKPYAIEAARGAVADHLRRHGYDHFKITSTRAFETIFKIRYEIVGSPKISIVIPNKDHIEDLKRCVNSILEKSTYDNFEIVVVENNSTEEKTFGYYRQLQENPKITIVTYETKPDESFNYSKVNNFGVSKCSGEYILFLNNDTEVITVNWIEELLMYAQRKDIACVGAKLYYPDKTIQHAGVVLGLGAHRTAGHSHYMQHRDNLGYMGRLCYAQNVSAVTGACLLVKKEVYDEVGGLGEDLAISLNDVDFCLKAREKGYLNVFTPFAELFHYESASRGSDMSGQNAERYNKESEYFRTKWAEVLSKGDPYYNPNFSLDKSDFSLKV
;
A
#
# COMPACT_ATOMS: atom_id res chain seq x y z
N MET A 1 -19.28 -20.35 -43.26
CA MET A 1 -18.36 -20.69 -42.17
C MET A 1 -18.98 -20.31 -40.86
N ASP A 2 -18.85 -21.16 -40.04
CA ASP A 2 -19.79 -21.89 -39.18
C ASP A 2 -19.92 -21.23 -37.78
N TYR A 3 -20.46 -20.01 -37.77
CA TYR A 3 -20.84 -19.32 -36.50
C TYR A 3 -21.75 -20.17 -35.58
N LYS A 4 -22.44 -21.15 -36.15
CA LYS A 4 -23.33 -22.04 -35.40
C LYS A 4 -22.52 -23.08 -34.62
N LYS A 5 -21.38 -23.52 -35.14
CA LYS A 5 -20.51 -24.51 -34.48
C LYS A 5 -19.69 -23.89 -33.35
N GLU A 6 -19.19 -22.66 -33.56
CA GLU A 6 -18.52 -21.89 -32.51
C GLU A 6 -19.47 -21.56 -31.35
N TYR A 7 -20.72 -21.16 -31.68
CA TYR A 7 -21.74 -20.91 -30.67
C TYR A 7 -22.12 -22.16 -29.86
N GLU A 8 -22.23 -23.31 -30.52
CA GLU A 8 -22.51 -24.60 -29.85
C GLU A 8 -21.33 -25.07 -28.98
N GLU A 9 -20.09 -24.86 -29.38
CA GLU A 9 -18.89 -25.18 -28.60
C GLU A 9 -18.74 -24.23 -27.38
N GLU A 10 -19.04 -22.94 -27.54
CA GLU A 10 -19.02 -21.98 -26.46
C GLU A 10 -20.16 -22.25 -25.44
N HIS A 11 -21.33 -22.64 -25.93
CA HIS A 11 -22.45 -23.01 -25.06
C HIS A 11 -22.18 -24.29 -24.27
N LEU A 12 -21.49 -25.27 -24.86
CA LEU A 12 -21.03 -26.49 -24.18
C LEU A 12 -19.94 -26.17 -23.12
N ARG A 13 -18.98 -25.29 -23.43
CA ARG A 13 -17.97 -24.82 -22.46
C ARG A 13 -18.61 -24.08 -21.28
N ASN A 14 -19.55 -23.20 -21.54
CA ASN A 14 -20.25 -22.48 -20.49
C ASN A 14 -21.13 -23.40 -19.62
N ALA A 15 -21.73 -24.44 -20.20
CA ALA A 15 -22.47 -25.45 -19.46
C ALA A 15 -21.54 -26.31 -18.56
N ASP A 16 -20.36 -26.69 -19.06
CA ASP A 16 -19.34 -27.42 -18.26
C ASP A 16 -18.80 -26.56 -17.12
N LEU A 17 -18.50 -25.27 -17.39
CA LEU A 17 -18.08 -24.31 -16.37
C LEU A 17 -19.16 -24.10 -15.31
N ALA A 18 -20.42 -23.96 -15.71
CA ALA A 18 -21.53 -23.85 -14.78
C ALA A 18 -21.70 -25.11 -13.90
N GLY A 19 -21.51 -26.30 -14.51
CA GLY A 19 -21.49 -27.56 -13.77
C GLY A 19 -20.36 -27.65 -12.74
N ARG A 20 -19.16 -27.22 -13.10
CA ARG A 20 -18.00 -27.17 -12.19
C ARG A 20 -18.17 -26.14 -11.06
N VAL A 21 -18.78 -25.00 -11.36
CA VAL A 21 -19.11 -23.99 -10.35
C VAL A 21 -20.11 -24.57 -9.36
N ALA A 22 -21.20 -25.18 -9.82
CA ALA A 22 -22.19 -25.83 -8.95
C ALA A 22 -21.60 -26.96 -8.10
N GLU A 23 -20.66 -27.75 -8.65
CA GLU A 23 -19.94 -28.79 -7.88
C GLU A 23 -19.03 -28.19 -6.79
N LEU A 24 -18.37 -27.08 -7.09
CA LEU A 24 -17.52 -26.37 -6.11
C LEU A 24 -18.35 -25.70 -5.03
N GLU A 25 -19.47 -25.10 -5.38
CA GLU A 25 -20.43 -24.52 -4.43
C GLU A 25 -20.99 -25.59 -3.49
N ALA A 26 -21.39 -26.74 -4.00
CA ALA A 26 -21.83 -27.87 -3.17
C ALA A 26 -20.73 -28.40 -2.23
N LYS A 27 -19.45 -28.39 -2.68
CA LYS A 27 -18.30 -28.73 -1.83
C LYS A 27 -18.05 -27.67 -0.74
N VAL A 28 -18.21 -26.41 -1.04
CA VAL A 28 -18.11 -25.32 -0.05
C VAL A 28 -19.20 -25.47 1.00
N ASP A 29 -20.44 -25.67 0.61
CA ASP A 29 -21.58 -25.87 1.51
C ASP A 29 -21.38 -27.08 2.42
N ASP A 30 -20.89 -28.21 1.89
CA ASP A 30 -20.56 -29.41 2.68
C ASP A 30 -19.42 -29.14 3.67
N LEU A 31 -18.39 -28.42 3.27
CA LEU A 31 -17.30 -28.04 4.16
C LEU A 31 -17.74 -27.05 5.25
N GLU A 32 -18.60 -26.10 4.92
CA GLU A 32 -19.19 -25.17 5.90
C GLU A 32 -20.10 -25.89 6.88
N PHE A 33 -20.92 -26.80 6.41
CA PHE A 33 -21.74 -27.66 7.27
C PHE A 33 -20.88 -28.51 8.24
N LYS A 34 -19.82 -29.14 7.74
CA LYS A 34 -18.86 -29.91 8.54
C LYS A 34 -18.15 -29.03 9.57
N LEU A 35 -17.73 -27.85 9.17
CA LEU A 35 -17.06 -26.87 10.03
C LEU A 35 -18.00 -26.39 11.15
N ASN A 36 -19.23 -26.07 10.80
CA ASN A 36 -20.27 -25.67 11.79
C ASN A 36 -20.57 -26.80 12.78
N ARG A 37 -20.66 -28.03 12.29
CA ARG A 37 -20.87 -29.24 13.17
C ARG A 37 -19.68 -29.40 14.13
N ILE A 38 -18.45 -29.13 13.67
CA ILE A 38 -17.28 -29.18 14.56
C ILE A 38 -17.34 -28.05 15.58
N LYS A 39 -17.63 -26.81 15.15
CA LYS A 39 -17.67 -25.61 16.02
C LYS A 39 -18.79 -25.70 17.07
N THR A 40 -19.89 -26.35 16.77
CA THR A 40 -21.03 -26.52 17.68
C THR A 40 -20.89 -27.71 18.63
N ASN A 41 -19.96 -28.62 18.37
CA ASN A 41 -19.74 -29.81 19.20
C ASN A 41 -19.34 -29.43 20.65
N PRO A 42 -20.03 -29.96 21.68
CA PRO A 42 -19.71 -29.65 23.07
C PRO A 42 -18.25 -29.97 23.47
N VAL A 43 -17.70 -31.07 22.95
CA VAL A 43 -16.29 -31.47 23.19
C VAL A 43 -15.34 -30.47 22.57
N TRP A 44 -15.66 -29.92 21.39
CA TRP A 44 -14.89 -28.86 20.76
C TRP A 44 -14.92 -27.58 21.60
N LYS A 45 -16.07 -27.20 22.13
CA LYS A 45 -16.21 -26.04 23.04
C LYS A 45 -15.47 -26.26 24.35
N ALA A 46 -15.59 -27.43 24.97
CA ALA A 46 -14.91 -27.77 26.22
C ALA A 46 -13.36 -27.82 26.05
N SER A 47 -12.86 -28.17 24.88
CA SER A 47 -11.41 -28.22 24.61
C SER A 47 -10.80 -26.88 24.25
N ALA A 48 -11.55 -25.76 24.27
CA ALA A 48 -11.05 -24.43 23.93
C ALA A 48 -9.81 -23.99 24.73
N PRO A 49 -9.69 -24.23 26.05
CA PRO A 49 -8.50 -23.92 26.81
C PRO A 49 -7.28 -24.73 26.35
N ALA A 50 -7.46 -26.03 26.11
CA ALA A 50 -6.40 -26.92 25.65
C ALA A 50 -5.91 -26.54 24.24
N ARG A 51 -6.83 -26.15 23.34
CA ARG A 51 -6.47 -25.63 22.02
C ARG A 51 -5.70 -24.32 22.09
N LYS A 52 -6.07 -23.38 22.98
CA LYS A 52 -5.29 -22.15 23.19
C LYS A 52 -3.87 -22.47 23.61
N VAL A 53 -3.65 -23.40 24.52
CA VAL A 53 -2.33 -23.86 24.95
C VAL A 53 -1.59 -24.54 23.80
N MET A 54 -2.23 -25.43 23.06
CA MET A 54 -1.65 -26.12 21.91
C MET A 54 -1.29 -25.13 20.78
N HIS A 55 -2.16 -24.18 20.45
CA HIS A 55 -1.84 -23.10 19.50
C HIS A 55 -0.69 -22.23 19.98
N PHE A 56 -0.65 -21.94 21.27
CA PHE A 56 0.48 -21.23 21.88
C PHE A 56 1.79 -22.04 21.73
N CYS A 57 1.78 -23.34 22.06
CA CYS A 57 2.94 -24.22 21.91
C CYS A 57 3.38 -24.38 20.44
N ILE A 58 2.43 -24.55 19.51
CA ILE A 58 2.72 -24.61 18.07
C ILE A 58 3.29 -23.28 17.57
N ARG A 59 2.74 -22.17 18.04
CA ARG A 59 3.23 -20.81 17.69
C ARG A 59 4.63 -20.57 18.25
N GLN A 60 4.93 -21.02 19.46
CA GLN A 60 6.28 -20.97 20.05
C GLN A 60 7.22 -21.97 19.35
N GLY A 61 6.79 -23.19 19.03
CA GLY A 61 7.58 -24.16 18.28
C GLY A 61 7.92 -23.67 16.85
N ARG A 62 6.97 -23.04 16.14
CA ARG A 62 7.24 -22.38 14.84
C ARG A 62 8.20 -21.19 14.99
N ARG A 63 8.06 -20.40 16.07
CA ARG A 63 8.98 -19.29 16.37
C ARG A 63 10.40 -19.79 16.64
N LEU A 64 10.57 -20.91 17.35
CA LEU A 64 11.87 -21.53 17.62
C LEU A 64 12.47 -22.17 16.36
N LYS A 65 11.65 -22.82 15.52
CA LYS A 65 12.08 -23.41 14.24
C LYS A 65 12.53 -22.35 13.24
N ASN A 66 11.90 -21.16 13.24
CA ASN A 66 12.27 -20.01 12.41
C ASN A 66 13.46 -19.21 12.96
N CYS A 67 13.99 -19.55 14.14
CA CYS A 67 15.15 -18.86 14.73
C CYS A 67 16.49 -19.52 14.39
N GLY A 68 16.50 -20.70 13.77
CA GLY A 68 17.64 -21.41 13.15
C GLY A 68 18.96 -21.51 13.93
N SER A 69 19.25 -20.61 14.87
CA SER A 69 20.46 -20.60 15.69
C SER A 69 20.30 -19.72 16.94
N ILE A 70 21.13 -19.93 17.95
CA ILE A 70 21.21 -19.09 19.16
C ILE A 70 21.47 -17.61 18.78
N LYS A 71 22.26 -17.35 17.73
CA LYS A 71 22.49 -15.99 17.18
C LYS A 71 21.21 -15.35 16.66
N GLY A 72 20.32 -16.12 16.02
CA GLY A 72 19.00 -15.61 15.54
C GLY A 72 18.05 -15.28 16.68
N ILE A 73 18.13 -15.98 17.82
CA ILE A 73 17.35 -15.66 19.03
C ILE A 73 17.86 -14.38 19.68
N ALA A 74 19.18 -14.24 19.82
CA ALA A 74 19.82 -13.04 20.37
C ALA A 74 19.50 -11.79 19.52
N SER A 75 19.60 -11.90 18.20
CA SER A 75 19.25 -10.82 17.26
C SER A 75 17.76 -10.42 17.37
N LYS A 76 16.83 -11.36 17.56
CA LYS A 76 15.40 -11.04 17.75
C LYS A 76 15.11 -10.39 19.11
N ILE A 77 15.84 -10.77 20.16
CA ILE A 77 15.72 -10.14 21.48
C ILE A 77 16.24 -8.70 21.42
N GLU A 78 17.38 -8.50 20.79
CA GLU A 78 17.97 -7.19 20.57
C GLU A 78 17.07 -6.30 19.70
N TYR A 79 16.51 -6.83 18.61
CA TYR A 79 15.51 -6.15 17.77
C TYR A 79 14.31 -5.66 18.60
N LYS A 80 13.73 -6.56 19.41
CA LYS A 80 12.58 -6.17 20.27
C LYS A 80 12.96 -5.15 21.35
N LYS A 81 14.19 -5.22 21.88
CA LYS A 81 14.67 -4.24 22.85
C LYS A 81 14.87 -2.88 22.21
N ASN A 82 15.41 -2.84 21.00
CA ASN A 82 15.61 -1.63 20.22
C ASN A 82 14.27 -1.04 19.74
N GLU A 83 13.34 -1.89 19.29
CA GLU A 83 11.98 -1.47 18.93
C GLU A 83 11.27 -0.85 20.14
N LYS A 84 11.33 -1.48 21.31
CA LYS A 84 10.75 -0.92 22.54
C LYS A 84 11.38 0.42 22.90
N LYS A 85 12.70 0.57 22.79
CA LYS A 85 13.40 1.82 23.05
C LYS A 85 13.02 2.91 22.01
N ALA A 86 12.88 2.51 20.74
CA ALA A 86 12.39 3.41 19.70
C ALA A 86 10.93 3.84 19.93
N MET A 87 10.10 2.94 20.46
CA MET A 87 8.71 3.26 20.83
C MET A 87 8.61 4.33 21.92
N GLU A 88 9.50 4.30 22.92
CA GLU A 88 9.49 5.24 24.04
C GLU A 88 9.58 6.70 23.58
N GLN A 89 10.26 6.98 22.46
CA GLN A 89 10.40 8.34 21.91
C GLN A 89 9.11 8.93 21.31
N PHE A 90 8.09 8.12 21.07
CA PHE A 90 6.85 8.54 20.40
C PHE A 90 5.66 8.78 21.33
N GLY A 91 5.80 8.52 22.63
CA GLY A 91 4.79 8.81 23.65
C GLY A 91 4.88 10.23 24.18
N THR A 92 4.64 10.39 25.49
CA THR A 92 4.75 11.69 26.18
C THR A 92 6.11 12.34 26.04
N GLN A 93 7.17 11.57 25.78
CA GLN A 93 8.51 12.12 25.51
C GLN A 93 8.59 12.94 24.21
N SER A 94 7.66 12.73 23.26
CA SER A 94 7.59 13.53 22.03
C SER A 94 6.91 14.88 22.22
N PHE A 95 6.24 15.10 23.36
CA PHE A 95 5.53 16.33 23.64
C PHE A 95 6.51 17.51 23.77
N PRO A 96 6.10 18.71 23.35
CA PRO A 96 6.96 19.87 23.45
C PRO A 96 7.28 20.18 24.92
N ASP A 97 8.57 20.34 25.21
CA ASP A 97 9.00 20.92 26.49
C ASP A 97 8.62 22.40 26.57
N GLU A 98 8.86 23.05 27.72
CA GLU A 98 8.47 24.44 27.90
C GLU A 98 9.10 25.41 26.89
N ALA A 99 10.33 25.14 26.46
CA ALA A 99 11.04 26.01 25.51
C ALA A 99 10.41 25.90 24.12
N ARG A 100 10.21 24.68 23.64
CA ARG A 100 9.58 24.41 22.35
C ARG A 100 8.11 24.86 22.36
N ARG A 101 7.39 24.65 23.48
CA ARG A 101 6.01 25.12 23.60
C ARG A 101 5.92 26.63 23.41
N ARG A 102 6.80 27.41 24.04
CA ARG A 102 6.86 28.88 23.86
C ARG A 102 7.19 29.27 22.43
N GLU A 103 8.17 28.56 21.81
CA GLU A 103 8.53 28.78 20.41
C GLU A 103 7.34 28.56 19.47
N GLU A 104 6.58 27.48 19.68
CA GLU A 104 5.40 27.18 18.87
C GLU A 104 4.24 28.17 19.13
N GLU A 105 4.02 28.59 20.38
CA GLU A 105 2.97 29.56 20.78
C GLU A 105 3.26 30.98 20.28
N GLU A 106 4.54 31.37 20.25
CA GLU A 106 5.00 32.70 19.80
C GLU A 106 5.24 32.78 18.29
N TYR A 107 5.21 31.63 17.59
CA TYR A 107 5.47 31.56 16.16
C TYR A 107 4.43 32.35 15.35
N SER A 108 4.91 33.24 14.48
CA SER A 108 4.05 34.05 13.62
C SER A 108 3.86 33.40 12.25
N PHE A 109 2.65 32.97 12.00
CA PHE A 109 2.24 32.46 10.68
C PHE A 109 1.76 33.60 9.79
N ASP A 110 2.11 33.58 8.52
CA ASP A 110 1.61 34.53 7.52
C ASP A 110 0.09 34.40 7.34
N ASN A 111 -0.42 33.16 7.36
CA ASN A 111 -1.84 32.84 7.35
C ASN A 111 -2.21 32.08 8.62
N ARG A 112 -2.89 32.75 9.57
CA ARG A 112 -3.42 32.16 10.78
C ARG A 112 -4.81 31.57 10.56
N VAL A 113 -4.90 30.45 9.84
CA VAL A 113 -6.16 29.77 9.55
C VAL A 113 -6.86 29.31 10.83
N LYS A 114 -8.18 29.40 10.88
CA LYS A 114 -8.98 28.84 11.97
C LYS A 114 -9.33 27.38 11.66
N ILE A 115 -9.06 26.47 12.61
CA ILE A 115 -9.38 25.03 12.51
C ILE A 115 -10.55 24.72 13.43
N SER A 116 -11.67 24.21 12.86
CA SER A 116 -12.80 23.68 13.62
C SER A 116 -12.61 22.19 13.83
N ILE A 117 -12.49 21.75 15.08
CA ILE A 117 -12.34 20.33 15.44
C ILE A 117 -13.74 19.80 15.77
N LEU A 118 -14.19 18.79 15.03
CA LEU A 118 -15.50 18.17 15.19
C LEU A 118 -15.39 16.93 16.08
N VAL A 119 -16.19 16.87 17.13
CA VAL A 119 -16.25 15.73 18.05
C VAL A 119 -17.72 15.33 18.27
N PRO A 120 -18.20 14.30 17.56
CA PRO A 120 -19.52 13.75 17.80
C PRO A 120 -19.53 12.94 19.10
N LEU A 121 -20.54 13.17 19.96
CA LEU A 121 -20.65 12.53 21.26
C LEU A 121 -21.84 11.59 21.31
N TYR A 122 -21.65 10.40 21.89
CA TYR A 122 -22.72 9.48 22.26
C TYR A 122 -22.28 8.60 23.43
N ASN A 123 -22.88 8.80 24.60
CA ASN A 123 -22.63 8.04 25.84
C ASN A 123 -21.14 7.93 26.20
N THR A 124 -20.36 8.97 25.91
CA THR A 124 -18.91 9.00 26.08
C THR A 124 -18.54 8.89 27.56
N PRO A 125 -17.68 7.94 27.98
CA PRO A 125 -17.20 7.89 29.36
C PRO A 125 -16.55 9.23 29.78
N GLU A 126 -16.93 9.75 30.94
CA GLU A 126 -16.51 11.09 31.43
C GLU A 126 -14.99 11.27 31.34
N LYS A 127 -14.22 10.26 31.75
CA LYS A 127 -12.76 10.31 31.72
C LYS A 127 -12.23 10.51 30.28
N PHE A 128 -12.79 9.81 29.31
CA PHE A 128 -12.33 9.89 27.92
C PHE A 128 -12.70 11.24 27.30
N LEU A 129 -13.93 11.70 27.58
CA LEU A 129 -14.37 13.02 27.15
C LEU A 129 -13.45 14.12 27.64
N ARG A 130 -13.12 14.11 28.97
CA ARG A 130 -12.21 15.09 29.54
C ARG A 130 -10.82 15.03 28.93
N GLU A 131 -10.24 13.81 28.75
CA GLU A 131 -8.93 13.64 28.13
C GLU A 131 -8.91 14.12 26.67
N ALA A 132 -9.98 13.89 25.90
CA ALA A 132 -10.11 14.37 24.52
C ALA A 132 -10.17 15.92 24.48
N VAL A 133 -11.06 16.55 25.27
CA VAL A 133 -11.19 18.00 25.31
C VAL A 133 -9.89 18.66 25.81
N ASP A 134 -9.27 18.12 26.88
CA ASP A 134 -8.02 18.64 27.42
C ASP A 134 -6.88 18.56 26.42
N SER A 135 -6.85 17.52 25.54
CA SER A 135 -5.85 17.41 24.48
C SER A 135 -5.99 18.50 23.40
N VAL A 136 -7.21 18.98 23.15
CA VAL A 136 -7.46 20.12 22.27
C VAL A 136 -7.09 21.44 22.97
N LYS A 137 -7.44 21.60 24.24
CA LYS A 137 -7.03 22.78 25.04
C LYS A 137 -5.51 22.89 25.17
N ALA A 138 -4.81 21.77 25.17
CA ALA A 138 -3.35 21.70 25.28
C ALA A 138 -2.60 22.05 23.96
N GLN A 139 -3.29 22.33 22.85
CA GLN A 139 -2.65 22.69 21.60
C GLN A 139 -1.82 23.96 21.70
N THR A 140 -0.61 23.92 21.12
CA THR A 140 0.29 25.08 21.09
C THR A 140 -0.17 26.14 20.08
N TYR A 141 -0.90 25.75 19.05
CA TYR A 141 -1.59 26.67 18.14
C TYR A 141 -2.96 27.07 18.71
N SER A 142 -3.23 28.34 18.84
CA SER A 142 -4.39 28.85 19.60
C SER A 142 -5.64 29.14 18.76
N ASN A 143 -5.54 29.29 17.41
CA ASN A 143 -6.68 29.67 16.57
C ASN A 143 -7.49 28.44 16.13
N TRP A 144 -8.14 27.81 17.07
CA TRP A 144 -9.04 26.69 16.87
C TRP A 144 -10.38 26.92 17.54
N GLU A 145 -11.37 26.16 17.16
CA GLU A 145 -12.63 25.97 17.87
C GLU A 145 -12.95 24.46 17.97
N LEU A 146 -13.64 24.07 19.04
CA LEU A 146 -14.06 22.70 19.29
C LEU A 146 -15.59 22.60 19.23
N CYS A 147 -16.12 21.84 18.30
CA CYS A 147 -17.55 21.66 18.05
C CYS A 147 -18.01 20.32 18.61
N LEU A 148 -18.77 20.34 19.70
CA LEU A 148 -19.29 19.18 20.41
C LEU A 148 -20.78 19.02 20.15
N ALA A 149 -21.20 17.95 19.44
CA ALA A 149 -22.61 17.62 19.22
C ALA A 149 -22.97 16.35 19.99
N ASP A 150 -23.81 16.48 21.01
CA ASP A 150 -24.11 15.43 21.98
C ASP A 150 -25.47 14.77 21.72
N GLY A 151 -25.45 13.53 21.21
CA GLY A 151 -26.63 12.66 21.03
C GLY A 151 -26.83 11.66 22.18
N SER A 152 -26.16 11.80 23.34
CA SER A 152 -26.26 10.86 24.45
C SER A 152 -27.67 10.69 24.98
N ASP A 153 -28.01 9.55 25.54
CA ASP A 153 -29.29 9.28 26.17
C ASP A 153 -29.42 9.94 27.57
N GLU A 154 -30.60 9.83 28.19
CA GLU A 154 -30.85 10.44 29.52
C GLU A 154 -30.02 9.83 30.62
N ALA A 155 -29.64 8.55 30.54
CA ALA A 155 -28.80 7.88 31.53
C ALA A 155 -27.36 8.42 31.56
N HIS A 156 -26.94 9.09 30.48
CA HIS A 156 -25.62 9.67 30.32
C HIS A 156 -25.64 11.22 30.31
N GLY A 157 -26.58 11.83 31.06
CA GLY A 157 -26.73 13.29 31.18
C GLY A 157 -25.47 14.04 31.61
N TYR A 158 -24.55 13.33 32.31
CA TYR A 158 -23.25 13.91 32.72
C TYR A 158 -22.40 14.38 31.51
N VAL A 159 -22.59 13.79 30.31
CA VAL A 159 -21.88 14.23 29.09
C VAL A 159 -22.20 15.71 28.82
N GLY A 160 -23.49 16.08 28.87
CA GLY A 160 -23.93 17.45 28.69
C GLY A 160 -23.44 18.40 29.81
N GLU A 161 -23.41 17.92 31.04
CA GLU A 161 -22.89 18.71 32.18
C GLU A 161 -21.41 19.02 31.99
N VAL A 162 -20.60 18.05 31.65
CA VAL A 162 -19.15 18.19 31.38
C VAL A 162 -18.92 19.16 30.22
N CYS A 163 -19.61 18.97 29.08
CA CYS A 163 -19.46 19.84 27.93
C CYS A 163 -19.86 21.28 28.22
N SER A 164 -20.98 21.49 28.97
CA SER A 164 -21.43 22.81 29.36
C SER A 164 -20.42 23.50 30.28
N GLN A 165 -19.76 22.76 31.18
CA GLN A 165 -18.70 23.30 32.03
C GLN A 165 -17.53 23.81 31.17
N TYR A 166 -17.02 22.99 30.22
CA TYR A 166 -15.93 23.40 29.34
C TYR A 166 -16.29 24.60 28.46
N ALA A 167 -17.52 24.64 27.92
CA ALA A 167 -17.98 25.74 27.08
C ALA A 167 -18.14 27.04 27.89
N ALA A 168 -18.44 26.98 29.20
CA ALA A 168 -18.47 28.14 30.08
C ALA A 168 -17.08 28.67 30.46
N GLU A 169 -16.06 27.79 30.44
CA GLU A 169 -14.68 28.14 30.77
C GLU A 169 -13.87 28.66 29.54
N ASP A 170 -14.20 28.22 28.32
CA ASP A 170 -13.46 28.57 27.09
C ASP A 170 -14.44 28.83 25.93
N GLU A 171 -14.51 30.08 25.47
CA GLU A 171 -15.40 30.51 24.36
C GLU A 171 -15.14 29.82 23.02
N ARG A 172 -14.00 29.18 22.86
CA ARG A 172 -13.65 28.40 21.65
C ARG A 172 -14.36 27.04 21.64
N ILE A 173 -14.98 26.62 22.76
CA ILE A 173 -15.67 25.33 22.86
C ILE A 173 -17.17 25.56 22.66
N LEU A 174 -17.68 25.03 21.57
CA LEU A 174 -19.08 25.12 21.18
C LEU A 174 -19.78 23.81 21.50
N TYR A 175 -20.86 23.85 22.27
CA TYR A 175 -21.63 22.66 22.64
C TYR A 175 -23.09 22.77 22.19
N SER A 176 -23.58 21.68 21.62
CA SER A 176 -24.98 21.52 21.22
C SER A 176 -25.54 20.17 21.66
N ARG A 177 -26.62 20.21 22.47
CA ARG A 177 -27.37 18.98 22.78
C ARG A 177 -28.29 18.65 21.62
N LEU A 178 -28.20 17.43 21.09
CA LEU A 178 -29.09 16.96 20.02
C LEU A 178 -30.41 16.44 20.60
N VAL A 179 -31.49 16.58 19.85
CA VAL A 179 -32.82 16.07 20.23
C VAL A 179 -32.82 14.53 20.28
N LYS A 180 -32.04 13.91 19.41
CA LYS A 180 -31.87 12.46 19.32
C LYS A 180 -30.47 12.13 18.81
N ASN A 181 -30.00 10.92 19.07
CA ASN A 181 -28.84 10.38 18.41
C ASN A 181 -29.12 10.11 16.92
N GLU A 182 -28.36 10.71 16.04
CA GLU A 182 -28.46 10.57 14.57
C GLU A 182 -27.37 9.61 14.01
N GLY A 183 -26.71 8.86 14.88
CA GLY A 183 -25.56 8.02 14.51
C GLY A 183 -24.28 8.81 14.30
N ILE A 184 -23.20 8.11 13.95
CA ILE A 184 -21.88 8.76 13.85
C ILE A 184 -21.88 9.82 12.74
N SER A 185 -22.40 9.53 11.57
CA SER A 185 -22.49 10.48 10.46
C SER A 185 -23.38 11.68 10.79
N GLY A 186 -24.56 11.44 11.33
CA GLY A 186 -25.50 12.50 11.65
C GLY A 186 -24.96 13.44 12.73
N ASN A 187 -24.44 12.88 13.83
CA ASN A 187 -23.87 13.69 14.93
C ASN A 187 -22.66 14.51 14.44
N THR A 188 -21.79 13.96 13.59
CA THR A 188 -20.67 14.69 13.00
C THR A 188 -21.14 15.81 12.08
N ASN A 189 -22.17 15.56 11.25
CA ASN A 189 -22.76 16.59 10.40
C ASN A 189 -23.40 17.73 11.23
N GLN A 190 -23.89 17.44 12.44
CA GLN A 190 -24.36 18.51 13.36
C GLN A 190 -23.16 19.31 13.92
N CYS A 191 -22.02 18.68 14.22
CA CYS A 191 -20.78 19.41 14.56
C CYS A 191 -20.37 20.36 13.42
N LEU A 192 -20.43 19.90 12.16
CA LEU A 192 -20.07 20.73 11.01
C LEU A 192 -20.91 22.01 10.89
N LYS A 193 -22.18 21.96 11.25
CA LYS A 193 -23.06 23.15 11.22
C LYS A 193 -22.63 24.25 12.19
N MET A 194 -21.94 23.89 13.26
CA MET A 194 -21.37 24.85 14.21
C MET A 194 -20.02 25.42 13.76
N ALA A 195 -19.34 24.72 12.85
CA ALA A 195 -17.98 25.02 12.45
C ALA A 195 -17.87 26.29 11.61
N THR A 196 -17.05 27.24 12.04
CA THR A 196 -16.79 28.53 11.38
C THR A 196 -15.37 28.62 10.79
N GLY A 197 -14.51 27.65 11.08
CA GLY A 197 -13.12 27.62 10.62
C GLY A 197 -12.98 27.38 9.13
N GLU A 198 -11.85 27.80 8.59
CA GLU A 198 -11.46 27.57 7.19
C GLU A 198 -11.07 26.09 6.95
N TYR A 199 -10.57 25.45 8.00
CA TYR A 199 -10.22 24.03 7.99
C TYR A 199 -11.05 23.25 9.01
N ILE A 200 -11.35 22.01 8.70
CA ILE A 200 -12.13 21.08 9.52
C ILE A 200 -11.23 19.93 9.93
N GLY A 201 -11.17 19.62 11.23
CA GLY A 201 -10.46 18.46 11.79
C GLY A 201 -11.43 17.47 12.43
N LEU A 202 -11.14 16.17 12.35
CA LEU A 202 -12.00 15.10 12.87
C LEU A 202 -11.33 14.39 14.04
N LEU A 203 -11.92 14.51 15.24
CA LEU A 203 -11.42 13.85 16.44
C LEU A 203 -12.50 12.95 17.03
N ASP A 204 -12.18 11.69 17.28
CA ASP A 204 -13.06 10.78 17.98
C ASP A 204 -13.12 11.13 19.48
N HIS A 205 -14.29 10.96 20.07
CA HIS A 205 -14.62 11.43 21.42
C HIS A 205 -13.86 10.73 22.56
N ASP A 206 -13.09 9.71 22.28
CA ASP A 206 -12.32 8.90 23.23
C ASP A 206 -10.81 8.92 22.95
N ASP A 207 -10.37 9.67 21.94
CA ASP A 207 -8.98 9.75 21.48
C ASP A 207 -8.25 10.99 21.99
N ILE A 208 -6.95 11.06 21.73
CA ILE A 208 -6.06 12.10 22.22
C ILE A 208 -5.21 12.65 21.07
N LEU A 209 -5.08 13.99 21.01
CA LEU A 209 -4.20 14.68 20.08
C LEU A 209 -2.84 15.00 20.72
N HIS A 210 -1.78 14.95 19.90
CA HIS A 210 -0.47 15.48 20.29
C HIS A 210 -0.54 17.01 20.43
N PRO A 211 0.06 17.65 21.45
CA PRO A 211 -0.06 19.10 21.69
C PRO A 211 0.39 19.99 20.52
N SER A 212 1.30 19.54 19.68
CA SER A 212 1.82 20.31 18.53
C SER A 212 1.12 19.98 17.20
N VAL A 213 0.05 19.16 17.17
CA VAL A 213 -0.48 18.70 15.86
C VAL A 213 -1.05 19.85 15.03
N LEU A 214 -1.78 20.77 15.66
CA LEU A 214 -2.34 21.94 14.95
C LEU A 214 -1.24 22.89 14.49
N PHE A 215 -0.19 23.09 15.27
CA PHE A 215 0.97 23.87 14.88
C PHE A 215 1.65 23.32 13.62
N GLU A 216 1.96 22.02 13.59
CA GLU A 216 2.59 21.37 12.44
C GLU A 216 1.69 21.42 11.20
N TYR A 217 0.37 21.30 11.37
CA TYR A 217 -0.58 21.38 10.25
C TYR A 217 -0.68 22.79 9.69
N VAL A 218 -0.78 23.82 10.53
CA VAL A 218 -0.81 25.22 10.08
C VAL A 218 0.51 25.59 9.41
N LYS A 219 1.63 25.05 9.89
CA LYS A 219 2.93 25.20 9.24
C LYS A 219 2.92 24.61 7.83
N ALA A 220 2.43 23.39 7.66
CA ALA A 220 2.30 22.74 6.35
C ALA A 220 1.31 23.48 5.42
N ILE A 221 0.21 24.04 5.96
CA ILE A 221 -0.71 24.90 5.19
C ILE A 221 0.01 26.13 4.63
N ASN A 222 0.82 26.80 5.46
CA ASN A 222 1.55 28.01 5.04
C ASN A 222 2.69 27.68 4.05
N GLU A 223 3.49 26.63 4.34
CA GLU A 223 4.68 26.30 3.55
C GLU A 223 4.36 25.56 2.26
N GLN A 224 3.31 24.72 2.25
CA GLN A 224 3.02 23.79 1.16
C GLN A 224 1.65 24.02 0.52
N GLN A 225 0.84 24.97 1.03
CA GLN A 225 -0.52 25.24 0.55
C GLN A 225 -1.42 23.98 0.64
N ALA A 226 -1.30 23.24 1.72
CA ALA A 226 -2.02 21.98 1.91
C ALA A 226 -3.53 22.19 2.02
N ASP A 227 -4.31 21.45 1.22
CA ASP A 227 -5.78 21.42 1.29
C ASP A 227 -6.29 20.30 2.18
N TYR A 228 -5.54 19.20 2.24
CA TYR A 228 -5.84 18.02 3.03
C TYR A 228 -4.57 17.54 3.76
N LEU A 229 -4.68 17.30 5.06
CA LEU A 229 -3.56 16.89 5.91
C LEU A 229 -3.93 15.65 6.73
N TYR A 230 -2.93 14.81 6.99
CA TYR A 230 -3.02 13.68 7.91
C TYR A 230 -1.65 13.39 8.53
N CYS A 231 -1.64 12.63 9.63
CA CYS A 231 -0.41 12.29 10.34
C CYS A 231 -0.31 10.79 10.62
N ASP A 232 0.83 10.36 11.16
CA ASP A 232 0.98 9.02 11.70
C ASP A 232 0.17 8.88 13.01
N GLU A 233 -0.24 7.65 13.32
CA GLU A 233 -1.07 7.33 14.47
C GLU A 233 -0.55 6.13 15.25
N THR A 234 -0.94 6.04 16.51
CA THR A 234 -0.69 4.87 17.35
C THR A 234 -1.98 4.43 18.03
N THR A 235 -2.12 3.13 18.25
CA THR A 235 -3.12 2.63 19.18
C THR A 235 -2.51 2.44 20.56
N PHE A 236 -3.27 2.80 21.62
CA PHE A 236 -2.82 2.63 22.99
C PHE A 236 -3.88 1.98 23.88
N LYS A 237 -3.41 1.33 24.94
CA LYS A 237 -4.32 0.72 25.89
C LYS A 237 -4.85 1.77 26.87
N SER A 238 -6.15 1.69 27.18
CA SER A 238 -6.88 2.61 28.05
C SER A 238 -6.05 3.11 29.24
N GLY A 239 -5.87 4.44 29.30
CA GLY A 239 -5.31 5.15 30.44
C GLY A 239 -3.84 5.54 30.38
N ASN A 240 -3.06 5.15 29.36
CA ASN A 240 -1.66 5.58 29.23
C ASN A 240 -1.19 5.51 27.78
N ILE A 241 -0.95 6.68 27.16
CA ILE A 241 -0.47 6.80 25.77
C ILE A 241 0.92 6.21 25.56
N ASP A 242 1.76 6.10 26.60
CA ASP A 242 3.08 5.48 26.51
C ASP A 242 3.00 3.94 26.41
N LYS A 243 1.81 3.35 26.62
CA LYS A 243 1.55 1.91 26.42
C LYS A 243 0.96 1.64 25.04
N MET A 244 1.76 1.95 24.03
CA MET A 244 1.38 1.70 22.63
C MET A 244 1.23 0.22 22.32
N LEU A 245 0.21 -0.10 21.51
CA LEU A 245 -0.05 -1.46 21.00
C LEU A 245 0.45 -1.63 19.58
N THR A 246 0.17 -0.66 18.72
CA THR A 246 0.63 -0.60 17.32
C THR A 246 1.02 0.84 17.00
N MET A 247 1.95 0.99 16.07
CA MET A 247 2.28 2.30 15.48
C MET A 247 2.06 2.19 13.98
N HIS A 248 1.32 3.13 13.42
CA HIS A 248 1.03 3.20 12.00
C HIS A 248 1.76 4.39 11.39
N PHE A 249 2.94 4.12 10.84
CA PHE A 249 3.73 5.06 10.04
C PHE A 249 3.27 4.95 8.58
N LYS A 250 2.65 5.99 8.10
CA LYS A 250 1.92 6.04 6.83
C LYS A 250 2.84 6.45 5.69
N PRO A 251 2.52 6.09 4.45
CA PRO A 251 3.13 6.73 3.27
C PRO A 251 2.54 8.12 3.05
N ASP A 252 3.18 8.92 2.20
CA ASP A 252 2.53 10.06 1.57
C ASP A 252 1.33 9.60 0.72
N TYR A 253 0.59 10.56 0.17
CA TYR A 253 -0.64 10.24 -0.56
C TYR A 253 -0.40 9.23 -1.68
N ALA A 254 -1.11 8.12 -1.59
CA ALA A 254 -0.99 6.96 -2.48
C ALA A 254 -2.39 6.39 -2.76
N ILE A 255 -2.95 6.73 -3.93
CA ILE A 255 -4.35 6.43 -4.25
C ILE A 255 -4.65 4.93 -4.31
N ASP A 256 -3.73 4.09 -4.83
CA ASP A 256 -3.95 2.65 -4.88
C ASP A 256 -3.89 2.02 -3.49
N ASN A 257 -3.07 2.57 -2.59
CA ASN A 257 -3.09 2.18 -1.18
C ASN A 257 -4.43 2.55 -0.53
N LEU A 258 -4.92 3.79 -0.79
CA LEU A 258 -6.17 4.28 -0.21
C LEU A 258 -7.39 3.51 -0.72
N ARG A 259 -7.43 3.15 -2.00
CA ARG A 259 -8.45 2.28 -2.58
C ARG A 259 -8.47 0.89 -1.94
N ALA A 260 -7.28 0.37 -1.62
CA ALA A 260 -7.15 -0.96 -1.02
C ALA A 260 -7.39 -0.96 0.50
N ASN A 261 -7.06 0.13 1.19
CA ASN A 261 -7.08 0.22 2.64
C ASN A 261 -7.19 1.67 3.09
N ASN A 262 -8.09 1.96 4.02
CA ASN A 262 -8.16 3.28 4.66
C ASN A 262 -6.94 3.51 5.56
N TYR A 263 -5.79 3.81 4.96
CA TYR A 263 -4.55 4.03 5.72
C TYR A 263 -4.43 5.46 6.29
N ILE A 264 -5.15 6.41 5.72
CA ILE A 264 -5.11 7.83 6.17
C ILE A 264 -5.77 7.98 7.53
N CYS A 265 -7.02 7.55 7.69
CA CYS A 265 -7.81 7.50 8.92
C CYS A 265 -7.71 8.80 9.76
N HIS A 266 -6.80 8.87 10.74
CA HIS A 266 -6.62 10.00 11.66
C HIS A 266 -5.25 10.69 11.47
N PHE A 267 -4.99 11.89 11.93
CA PHE A 267 -5.92 12.94 12.20
C PHE A 267 -6.18 13.69 10.89
N SER A 268 -7.37 13.53 10.32
CA SER A 268 -7.72 14.18 9.05
C SER A 268 -8.11 15.64 9.30
N VAL A 269 -7.38 16.56 8.64
CA VAL A 269 -7.73 18.00 8.60
C VAL A 269 -7.78 18.43 7.13
N PHE A 270 -8.82 19.14 6.76
CA PHE A 270 -9.05 19.54 5.37
C PHE A 270 -9.70 20.91 5.24
N LYS A 271 -9.45 21.56 4.13
CA LYS A 271 -10.04 22.85 3.81
C LYS A 271 -11.55 22.70 3.60
N LYS A 272 -12.34 23.51 4.27
CA LYS A 272 -13.82 23.43 4.25
C LYS A 272 -14.40 23.52 2.83
N THR A 273 -13.72 24.22 1.92
CA THR A 273 -14.13 24.35 0.51
C THR A 273 -14.04 23.04 -0.30
N LEU A 274 -13.42 21.98 0.24
CA LEU A 274 -13.41 20.66 -0.40
C LEU A 274 -14.75 19.93 -0.24
N LEU A 275 -15.61 20.37 0.68
CA LEU A 275 -16.94 19.80 0.85
C LEU A 275 -17.84 20.09 -0.37
N ASP A 276 -18.71 19.14 -0.67
CA ASP A 276 -19.72 19.24 -1.72
C ASP A 276 -21.10 19.22 -1.07
N GLY A 277 -21.59 20.40 -0.76
CA GLY A 277 -22.81 20.57 0.03
C GLY A 277 -22.55 20.60 1.54
N ASP A 278 -23.60 20.34 2.31
CA ASP A 278 -23.61 20.51 3.78
C ASP A 278 -23.33 19.19 4.53
N GLU A 279 -23.10 18.09 3.82
CA GLU A 279 -22.86 16.78 4.42
C GLU A 279 -21.38 16.37 4.32
N LEU A 280 -20.75 16.19 5.47
CA LEU A 280 -19.41 15.65 5.57
C LEU A 280 -19.45 14.13 5.44
N PHE A 281 -20.22 13.47 6.27
CA PHE A 281 -20.41 12.02 6.26
C PHE A 281 -21.74 11.63 5.64
N ARG A 282 -21.73 10.57 4.88
CA ARG A 282 -22.91 9.97 4.23
C ARG A 282 -23.37 8.74 5.03
N PRO A 283 -24.57 8.72 5.64
CA PRO A 283 -25.01 7.65 6.54
C PRO A 283 -25.03 6.24 5.94
N GLN A 284 -25.16 6.10 4.62
CA GLN A 284 -25.09 4.80 3.95
C GLN A 284 -23.71 4.13 4.06
N PHE A 285 -22.69 4.84 4.50
CA PHE A 285 -21.33 4.32 4.73
C PHE A 285 -20.96 4.24 6.21
N ASP A 286 -21.93 4.33 7.12
CA ASP A 286 -21.70 4.20 8.57
C ASP A 286 -20.89 2.93 8.89
N GLY A 287 -19.84 3.08 9.69
CA GLY A 287 -18.84 2.05 9.98
C GLY A 287 -17.60 2.12 9.09
N SER A 288 -17.63 2.91 8.01
CA SER A 288 -16.49 3.29 7.16
C SER A 288 -16.73 4.66 6.48
N GLN A 289 -17.47 5.53 7.14
CA GLN A 289 -17.84 6.87 6.68
C GLN A 289 -16.63 7.77 6.45
N ASP A 290 -15.59 7.55 7.23
CA ASP A 290 -14.29 8.22 7.12
C ASP A 290 -13.58 7.84 5.82
N HIS A 291 -13.58 6.56 5.43
CA HIS A 291 -12.98 6.11 4.18
C HIS A 291 -13.68 6.73 2.95
N ASP A 292 -15.01 6.77 2.96
CA ASP A 292 -15.79 7.45 1.93
C ASP A 292 -15.47 8.95 1.84
N MET A 293 -15.44 9.63 2.99
CA MET A 293 -15.10 11.04 3.07
C MET A 293 -13.68 11.30 2.55
N ILE A 294 -12.69 10.53 3.01
CA ILE A 294 -11.29 10.71 2.60
C ILE A 294 -11.15 10.56 1.09
N LEU A 295 -11.75 9.51 0.49
CA LEU A 295 -11.75 9.31 -0.95
C LEU A 295 -12.39 10.48 -1.72
N ARG A 296 -13.51 11.04 -1.23
CA ARG A 296 -14.18 12.19 -1.88
C ARG A 296 -13.38 13.47 -1.77
N LEU A 297 -12.81 13.75 -0.61
CA LEU A 297 -12.11 15.01 -0.38
C LEU A 297 -10.72 15.00 -1.01
N THR A 298 -10.00 13.88 -0.99
CA THR A 298 -8.70 13.77 -1.66
C THR A 298 -8.83 13.80 -3.20
N ASP A 299 -9.97 13.40 -3.76
CA ASP A 299 -10.26 13.57 -5.20
C ASP A 299 -10.32 15.05 -5.63
N ARG A 300 -10.61 15.98 -4.69
CA ARG A 300 -10.77 17.42 -4.94
C ARG A 300 -9.62 18.25 -4.45
N ALA A 301 -8.82 17.71 -3.54
CA ALA A 301 -7.66 18.39 -3.00
C ALA A 301 -6.57 18.57 -4.07
N GLU A 302 -6.08 19.80 -4.22
CA GLU A 302 -4.92 20.06 -5.07
C GLU A 302 -3.63 19.59 -4.38
N LYS A 303 -3.60 19.67 -3.05
CA LYS A 303 -2.43 19.33 -2.25
C LYS A 303 -2.79 18.52 -1.00
N VAL A 304 -2.54 17.21 -1.05
CA VAL A 304 -2.61 16.30 0.11
C VAL A 304 -1.23 16.21 0.75
N VAL A 305 -1.13 16.52 2.03
CA VAL A 305 0.15 16.53 2.78
C VAL A 305 0.10 15.58 3.96
N HIS A 306 1.08 14.72 4.03
CA HIS A 306 1.33 13.84 5.16
C HIS A 306 2.34 14.50 6.11
N ILE A 307 2.03 14.52 7.41
CA ILE A 307 2.97 14.89 8.46
C ILE A 307 3.53 13.59 9.05
N PRO A 308 4.77 13.21 8.73
CA PRO A 308 5.33 11.91 9.12
C PRO A 308 5.78 11.89 10.59
N ARG A 309 4.86 12.27 11.47
CA ARG A 309 5.02 12.31 12.91
C ARG A 309 3.82 11.66 13.57
N LEU A 310 4.06 10.93 14.65
CA LEU A 310 3.03 10.26 15.43
C LEU A 310 2.33 11.30 16.29
N MET A 311 1.14 11.78 15.84
CA MET A 311 0.45 12.91 16.45
C MET A 311 -1.02 12.62 16.80
N TYR A 312 -1.49 11.40 16.58
CA TYR A 312 -2.82 10.93 16.95
C TYR A 312 -2.73 9.65 17.79
N TYR A 313 -3.40 9.62 18.92
CA TYR A 313 -3.40 8.51 19.88
C TYR A 313 -4.79 7.90 19.93
N TRP A 314 -4.97 6.78 19.23
CA TRP A 314 -6.23 6.04 19.13
C TRP A 314 -6.41 5.09 20.31
N ARG A 315 -7.46 5.27 21.08
CA ARG A 315 -7.73 4.49 22.28
C ARG A 315 -8.36 3.15 21.96
N CYS A 316 -7.77 2.05 22.45
CA CYS A 316 -8.34 0.72 22.40
C CYS A 316 -9.01 0.35 23.72
N HIS A 317 -10.32 0.14 23.68
CA HIS A 317 -11.12 -0.39 24.79
C HIS A 317 -12.15 -1.41 24.29
N GLU A 318 -12.84 -2.13 25.21
CA GLU A 318 -13.75 -3.23 24.85
C GLU A 318 -14.95 -2.82 23.97
N GLY A 319 -15.33 -1.55 23.99
CA GLY A 319 -16.40 -0.97 23.17
C GLY A 319 -15.96 -0.42 21.82
N SER A 320 -14.65 -0.34 21.53
CA SER A 320 -14.16 0.27 20.29
C SER A 320 -14.38 -0.60 19.06
N VAL A 321 -14.58 0.03 17.90
CA VAL A 321 -14.76 -0.67 16.61
C VAL A 321 -13.52 -1.53 16.27
N ALA A 322 -12.33 -1.04 16.62
CA ALA A 322 -11.07 -1.72 16.39
C ALA A 322 -10.90 -3.05 17.15
N SER A 323 -11.66 -3.24 18.26
CA SER A 323 -11.50 -4.44 19.10
C SER A 323 -12.19 -5.70 18.53
N ASN A 324 -13.18 -5.57 17.64
CA ASN A 324 -13.94 -6.72 17.12
C ASN A 324 -14.61 -6.44 15.75
N ILE A 325 -13.82 -6.28 14.71
CA ILE A 325 -14.31 -5.99 13.35
C ILE A 325 -15.06 -7.19 12.74
N GLU A 326 -14.67 -8.43 13.12
CA GLU A 326 -15.36 -9.66 12.66
C GLU A 326 -16.83 -9.71 13.13
N ALA A 327 -17.16 -8.96 14.19
CA ALA A 327 -18.54 -8.85 14.70
C ALA A 327 -19.37 -7.78 13.96
N LYS A 328 -18.78 -7.06 12.99
CA LYS A 328 -19.43 -5.93 12.30
C LYS A 328 -19.38 -6.07 10.77
N PRO A 329 -20.05 -7.06 10.16
CA PRO A 329 -20.06 -7.26 8.70
C PRO A 329 -20.49 -6.01 7.92
N TYR A 330 -21.37 -5.18 8.50
CA TYR A 330 -21.84 -3.95 7.88
C TYR A 330 -20.71 -2.94 7.59
N ALA A 331 -19.68 -2.87 8.45
CA ALA A 331 -18.56 -1.96 8.24
C ALA A 331 -17.69 -2.40 7.05
N ILE A 332 -17.56 -3.71 6.82
CA ILE A 332 -16.83 -4.25 5.67
C ILE A 332 -17.58 -3.91 4.37
N GLU A 333 -18.92 -4.07 4.37
CA GLU A 333 -19.74 -3.72 3.21
C GLU A 333 -19.76 -2.20 2.97
N ALA A 334 -19.80 -1.38 4.03
CA ALA A 334 -19.70 0.07 3.93
C ALA A 334 -18.35 0.49 3.31
N ALA A 335 -17.22 -0.09 3.77
CA ALA A 335 -15.90 0.16 3.19
C ALA A 335 -15.82 -0.24 1.71
N ARG A 336 -16.36 -1.43 1.37
CA ARG A 336 -16.43 -1.90 -0.01
C ARG A 336 -17.29 -0.98 -0.87
N GLY A 337 -18.42 -0.51 -0.32
CA GLY A 337 -19.33 0.45 -0.95
C GLY A 337 -18.67 1.80 -1.21
N ALA A 338 -17.90 2.33 -0.25
CA ALA A 338 -17.16 3.58 -0.37
C ALA A 338 -16.12 3.51 -1.51
N VAL A 339 -15.33 2.43 -1.57
CA VAL A 339 -14.38 2.21 -2.66
C VAL A 339 -15.11 2.04 -4.01
N ALA A 340 -16.22 1.32 -4.03
CA ALA A 340 -17.01 1.13 -5.26
C ALA A 340 -17.59 2.45 -5.79
N ASP A 341 -18.08 3.30 -4.90
CA ASP A 341 -18.59 4.64 -5.26
C ASP A 341 -17.46 5.53 -5.81
N HIS A 342 -16.30 5.53 -5.16
CA HIS A 342 -15.10 6.24 -5.64
C HIS A 342 -14.68 5.76 -7.05
N LEU A 343 -14.61 4.44 -7.27
CA LEU A 343 -14.24 3.90 -8.59
C LEU A 343 -15.22 4.34 -9.70
N ARG A 344 -16.53 4.35 -9.42
CA ARG A 344 -17.55 4.82 -10.39
C ARG A 344 -17.40 6.32 -10.68
N ARG A 345 -17.09 7.15 -9.68
CA ARG A 345 -16.81 8.58 -9.91
C ARG A 345 -15.60 8.80 -10.81
N HIS A 346 -14.65 7.86 -10.83
CA HIS A 346 -13.49 7.86 -11.72
C HIS A 346 -13.72 7.14 -13.06
N GLY A 347 -14.98 6.79 -13.39
CA GLY A 347 -15.35 6.19 -14.66
C GLY A 347 -15.02 4.70 -14.80
N TYR A 348 -14.80 4.00 -13.68
CA TYR A 348 -14.69 2.54 -13.66
C TYR A 348 -16.07 1.96 -13.38
N ASP A 349 -16.75 1.42 -14.41
CA ASP A 349 -18.08 0.84 -14.26
C ASP A 349 -18.05 -0.64 -13.92
N HIS A 350 -17.01 -1.35 -14.38
CA HIS A 350 -16.82 -2.77 -14.20
C HIS A 350 -15.57 -3.09 -13.40
N PHE A 351 -15.78 -3.58 -12.18
CA PHE A 351 -14.72 -3.99 -11.27
C PHE A 351 -15.23 -5.03 -10.26
N LYS A 352 -14.30 -5.71 -9.61
CA LYS A 352 -14.60 -6.59 -8.47
C LYS A 352 -13.74 -6.22 -7.29
N ILE A 353 -14.35 -6.04 -6.11
CA ILE A 353 -13.67 -5.77 -4.84
C ILE A 353 -13.82 -6.97 -3.93
N THR A 354 -12.72 -7.54 -3.49
CA THR A 354 -12.68 -8.70 -2.58
C THR A 354 -11.74 -8.44 -1.42
N SER A 355 -12.06 -8.98 -0.26
CA SER A 355 -11.17 -8.92 0.91
C SER A 355 -9.90 -9.73 0.68
N THR A 356 -8.80 -9.31 1.30
CA THR A 356 -7.51 -9.99 1.21
C THR A 356 -7.27 -10.89 2.42
N ARG A 357 -6.24 -11.73 2.35
CA ARG A 357 -5.83 -12.59 3.47
C ARG A 357 -5.22 -11.85 4.66
N ALA A 358 -4.90 -10.56 4.50
CA ALA A 358 -4.34 -9.75 5.58
C ALA A 358 -5.42 -9.33 6.57
N PHE A 359 -6.52 -8.79 6.02
CA PHE A 359 -7.64 -8.31 6.81
C PHE A 359 -8.88 -8.12 5.93
N GLU A 360 -10.09 -8.21 6.49
CA GLU A 360 -11.33 -8.16 5.72
C GLU A 360 -11.63 -6.79 5.11
N THR A 361 -11.11 -5.69 5.69
CA THR A 361 -11.20 -4.33 5.16
C THR A 361 -10.00 -3.91 4.32
N ILE A 362 -9.09 -4.84 4.02
CA ILE A 362 -8.02 -4.63 3.04
C ILE A 362 -8.41 -5.35 1.76
N PHE A 363 -8.53 -4.60 0.67
CA PHE A 363 -9.15 -5.08 -0.57
C PHE A 363 -8.16 -5.38 -1.68
N LYS A 364 -8.50 -6.40 -2.47
CA LYS A 364 -8.05 -6.59 -3.85
C LYS A 364 -9.09 -6.00 -4.78
N ILE A 365 -8.66 -5.08 -5.64
CA ILE A 365 -9.49 -4.51 -6.69
C ILE A 365 -9.07 -5.17 -8.01
N ARG A 366 -10.04 -5.72 -8.72
CA ARG A 366 -9.86 -6.20 -10.10
C ARG A 366 -10.62 -5.26 -11.02
N TYR A 367 -9.88 -4.50 -11.81
CA TYR A 367 -10.43 -3.69 -12.88
C TYR A 367 -10.73 -4.56 -14.09
N GLU A 368 -11.77 -4.23 -14.84
CA GLU A 368 -12.01 -4.82 -16.14
C GLU A 368 -10.87 -4.48 -17.11
N ILE A 369 -10.44 -5.48 -17.88
CA ILE A 369 -9.52 -5.25 -18.99
C ILE A 369 -10.35 -4.87 -20.20
N VAL A 370 -10.16 -3.66 -20.70
CA VAL A 370 -10.89 -3.16 -21.87
C VAL A 370 -10.20 -3.64 -23.13
N GLY A 371 -10.95 -4.38 -23.95
CA GLY A 371 -10.42 -4.98 -25.17
C GLY A 371 -9.48 -6.16 -24.90
N SER A 372 -8.62 -6.42 -25.86
CA SER A 372 -7.55 -7.41 -25.75
C SER A 372 -6.27 -6.85 -26.37
N PRO A 373 -5.63 -5.84 -25.72
CA PRO A 373 -4.46 -5.20 -26.29
C PRO A 373 -3.29 -6.16 -26.38
N LYS A 374 -2.50 -6.05 -27.45
CA LYS A 374 -1.34 -6.91 -27.66
C LYS A 374 -0.20 -6.53 -26.73
N ILE A 375 0.40 -7.54 -26.07
CA ILE A 375 1.54 -7.39 -25.18
C ILE A 375 2.78 -7.97 -25.84
N SER A 376 3.87 -7.21 -25.92
CA SER A 376 5.17 -7.70 -26.35
C SER A 376 6.03 -7.99 -25.13
N ILE A 377 6.35 -9.27 -24.91
CA ILE A 377 7.23 -9.72 -23.83
C ILE A 377 8.66 -9.70 -24.38
N VAL A 378 9.52 -8.82 -23.85
CA VAL A 378 10.91 -8.65 -24.27
C VAL A 378 11.81 -9.41 -23.30
N ILE A 379 12.55 -10.38 -23.83
CA ILE A 379 13.44 -11.25 -23.06
C ILE A 379 14.85 -11.16 -23.63
N PRO A 380 15.78 -10.44 -22.99
CA PRO A 380 17.19 -10.46 -23.37
C PRO A 380 17.80 -11.82 -23.01
N ASN A 381 18.58 -12.40 -23.93
CA ASN A 381 19.21 -13.71 -23.70
C ASN A 381 20.65 -13.77 -24.25
N LYS A 382 21.49 -14.45 -23.50
CA LYS A 382 22.82 -14.88 -23.92
C LYS A 382 23.10 -16.27 -23.36
N ASP A 383 23.20 -17.27 -24.22
CA ASP A 383 23.39 -18.66 -23.77
C ASP A 383 22.34 -19.08 -22.71
N HIS A 384 22.68 -19.79 -21.64
CA HIS A 384 21.78 -20.16 -20.54
C HIS A 384 20.42 -20.74 -20.96
N ILE A 385 20.47 -21.68 -21.88
CA ILE A 385 19.29 -22.23 -22.54
C ILE A 385 18.26 -22.84 -21.58
N GLU A 386 18.70 -23.45 -20.47
CA GLU A 386 17.80 -24.09 -19.52
C GLU A 386 16.95 -23.05 -18.77
N ASP A 387 17.49 -21.86 -18.50
CA ASP A 387 16.77 -20.77 -17.90
C ASP A 387 15.75 -20.19 -18.89
N LEU A 388 16.19 -19.88 -20.11
CA LEU A 388 15.28 -19.39 -21.15
C LEU A 388 14.16 -20.40 -21.45
N LYS A 389 14.45 -21.68 -21.46
CA LYS A 389 13.47 -22.76 -21.69
C LYS A 389 12.42 -22.82 -20.59
N ARG A 390 12.86 -22.71 -19.31
CA ARG A 390 11.96 -22.63 -18.16
C ARG A 390 11.07 -21.41 -18.25
N CYS A 391 11.63 -20.26 -18.57
CA CYS A 391 10.92 -18.98 -18.71
C CYS A 391 9.85 -19.08 -19.81
N VAL A 392 10.25 -19.37 -21.04
CA VAL A 392 9.34 -19.40 -22.20
C VAL A 392 8.26 -20.48 -22.04
N ASN A 393 8.61 -21.69 -21.59
CA ASN A 393 7.62 -22.74 -21.37
C ASN A 393 6.61 -22.35 -20.31
N SER A 394 7.07 -21.73 -19.21
CA SER A 394 6.15 -21.30 -18.16
C SER A 394 5.17 -20.22 -18.63
N ILE A 395 5.58 -19.34 -19.54
CA ILE A 395 4.70 -18.35 -20.17
C ILE A 395 3.66 -19.06 -21.05
N LEU A 396 4.11 -19.92 -21.94
CA LEU A 396 3.24 -20.59 -22.92
C LEU A 396 2.22 -21.54 -22.27
N GLU A 397 2.63 -22.25 -21.20
CA GLU A 397 1.82 -23.28 -20.54
C GLU A 397 0.87 -22.71 -19.49
N LYS A 398 1.27 -21.62 -18.81
CA LYS A 398 0.54 -21.14 -17.63
C LYS A 398 -0.29 -19.86 -17.88
N SER A 399 0.06 -19.04 -18.89
CA SER A 399 -0.63 -17.77 -19.10
C SER A 399 -2.06 -17.94 -19.60
N THR A 400 -3.01 -17.28 -18.96
CA THR A 400 -4.42 -17.25 -19.38
C THR A 400 -4.72 -16.15 -20.41
N TYR A 401 -3.86 -15.15 -20.51
CA TYR A 401 -3.95 -14.09 -21.52
C TYR A 401 -3.33 -14.57 -22.84
N ASP A 402 -4.06 -14.47 -23.95
CA ASP A 402 -3.64 -15.07 -25.22
C ASP A 402 -3.00 -14.08 -26.20
N ASN A 403 -3.35 -12.77 -26.13
CA ASN A 403 -2.88 -11.79 -27.11
C ASN A 403 -1.51 -11.22 -26.74
N PHE A 404 -0.48 -12.06 -26.83
CA PHE A 404 0.91 -11.66 -26.63
C PHE A 404 1.85 -12.22 -27.70
N GLU A 405 2.98 -11.56 -27.84
CA GLU A 405 4.17 -12.05 -28.54
C GLU A 405 5.37 -12.07 -27.60
N ILE A 406 6.33 -12.93 -27.87
CA ILE A 406 7.62 -13.00 -27.15
C ILE A 406 8.72 -12.58 -28.12
N VAL A 407 9.46 -11.54 -27.78
CA VAL A 407 10.61 -11.05 -28.51
C VAL A 407 11.86 -11.40 -27.71
N VAL A 408 12.54 -12.50 -28.08
CA VAL A 408 13.81 -12.88 -27.47
C VAL A 408 14.92 -12.08 -28.16
N VAL A 409 15.66 -11.31 -27.39
CA VAL A 409 16.77 -10.49 -27.87
C VAL A 409 18.07 -11.27 -27.65
N GLU A 410 18.52 -11.92 -28.67
CA GLU A 410 19.83 -12.61 -28.71
C GLU A 410 20.96 -11.59 -28.62
N ASN A 411 21.90 -11.78 -27.69
CA ASN A 411 23.06 -10.91 -27.52
C ASN A 411 24.35 -11.68 -27.25
N ASN A 412 25.11 -11.95 -28.32
CA ASN A 412 26.45 -12.56 -28.29
C ASN A 412 26.50 -13.98 -27.65
N SER A 413 25.50 -14.83 -27.91
CA SER A 413 25.58 -16.24 -27.55
C SER A 413 26.70 -16.97 -28.36
N THR A 414 27.31 -17.95 -27.73
CA THR A 414 28.42 -18.70 -28.30
C THR A 414 28.17 -20.20 -28.40
N GLU A 415 27.15 -20.71 -27.70
CA GLU A 415 26.86 -22.14 -27.65
C GLU A 415 25.93 -22.57 -28.80
N GLU A 416 26.34 -23.53 -29.63
CA GLU A 416 25.53 -24.05 -30.75
C GLU A 416 24.14 -24.56 -30.28
N LYS A 417 24.06 -25.12 -29.06
CA LYS A 417 22.78 -25.56 -28.50
C LYS A 417 21.78 -24.40 -28.33
N THR A 418 22.26 -23.17 -28.07
CA THR A 418 21.42 -21.98 -27.96
C THR A 418 20.77 -21.67 -29.30
N PHE A 419 21.54 -21.62 -30.36
CA PHE A 419 21.01 -21.40 -31.72
C PHE A 419 20.10 -22.53 -32.18
N GLY A 420 20.39 -23.78 -31.77
CA GLY A 420 19.49 -24.92 -31.98
C GLY A 420 18.12 -24.71 -31.34
N TYR A 421 18.11 -24.23 -30.12
CA TYR A 421 16.86 -23.92 -29.41
C TYR A 421 16.12 -22.70 -29.98
N TYR A 422 16.83 -21.68 -30.44
CA TYR A 422 16.19 -20.54 -31.12
C TYR A 422 15.44 -20.97 -32.36
N ARG A 423 15.99 -21.91 -33.17
CA ARG A 423 15.31 -22.47 -34.33
C ARG A 423 14.00 -23.19 -33.94
N GLN A 424 13.99 -23.92 -32.80
CA GLN A 424 12.77 -24.55 -32.26
C GLN A 424 11.75 -23.55 -31.82
N LEU A 425 12.18 -22.48 -31.09
CA LEU A 425 11.29 -21.43 -30.64
C LEU A 425 10.59 -20.71 -31.79
N GLN A 426 11.28 -20.47 -32.89
CA GLN A 426 10.73 -19.80 -34.08
C GLN A 426 9.66 -20.63 -34.83
N GLU A 427 9.47 -21.91 -34.50
CA GLU A 427 8.33 -22.69 -34.98
C GLU A 427 7.01 -22.20 -34.35
N ASN A 428 7.05 -21.54 -33.22
CA ASN A 428 5.89 -20.93 -32.58
C ASN A 428 5.65 -19.50 -33.11
N PRO A 429 4.50 -19.22 -33.73
CA PRO A 429 4.20 -17.92 -34.35
C PRO A 429 4.15 -16.77 -33.39
N LYS A 430 4.05 -17.03 -32.08
CA LYS A 430 4.10 -16.00 -31.03
C LYS A 430 5.54 -15.58 -30.70
N ILE A 431 6.59 -16.25 -31.21
CA ILE A 431 7.97 -16.04 -30.77
C ILE A 431 8.82 -15.52 -31.93
N THR A 432 9.49 -14.41 -31.69
CA THR A 432 10.47 -13.83 -32.62
C THR A 432 11.83 -13.74 -31.94
N ILE A 433 12.88 -14.20 -32.64
CA ILE A 433 14.26 -14.02 -32.19
C ILE A 433 14.86 -12.86 -32.99
N VAL A 434 15.40 -11.88 -32.29
CA VAL A 434 16.09 -10.72 -32.89
C VAL A 434 17.50 -10.63 -32.32
N THR A 435 18.48 -10.31 -33.12
CA THR A 435 19.88 -10.24 -32.69
C THR A 435 20.33 -8.80 -32.51
N TYR A 436 20.80 -8.48 -31.31
CA TYR A 436 21.53 -7.26 -31.01
C TYR A 436 23.04 -7.53 -31.02
N GLU A 437 23.72 -7.00 -32.04
CA GLU A 437 25.17 -7.18 -32.18
C GLU A 437 25.89 -6.11 -31.32
N THR A 438 26.48 -6.55 -30.22
CA THR A 438 27.39 -5.71 -29.42
C THR A 438 28.73 -5.56 -30.18
N LYS A 439 29.23 -4.34 -30.33
CA LYS A 439 30.52 -4.09 -30.97
C LYS A 439 31.67 -4.72 -30.17
N PRO A 440 32.80 -5.08 -30.80
CA PRO A 440 33.90 -5.77 -30.12
C PRO A 440 34.50 -5.03 -28.92
N ASP A 441 34.40 -3.70 -28.89
CA ASP A 441 34.90 -2.79 -27.85
C ASP A 441 33.81 -2.33 -26.88
N GLU A 442 32.57 -2.78 -27.07
CA GLU A 442 31.43 -2.42 -26.25
C GLU A 442 31.14 -3.48 -25.18
N SER A 443 31.00 -3.07 -23.93
CA SER A 443 30.54 -3.93 -22.84
C SER A 443 29.03 -4.16 -22.94
N PHE A 444 28.55 -5.24 -22.32
CA PHE A 444 27.13 -5.54 -22.24
C PHE A 444 26.35 -4.37 -21.58
N ASN A 445 25.25 -4.00 -22.21
CA ASN A 445 24.35 -2.95 -21.74
C ASN A 445 22.90 -3.44 -21.83
N TYR A 446 22.31 -3.76 -20.68
CA TYR A 446 20.94 -4.24 -20.57
C TYR A 446 19.92 -3.25 -21.16
N SER A 447 20.13 -1.95 -20.91
CA SER A 447 19.24 -0.90 -21.42
C SER A 447 19.23 -0.86 -22.94
N LYS A 448 20.40 -0.91 -23.60
CA LYS A 448 20.50 -0.92 -25.08
C LYS A 448 19.86 -2.17 -25.68
N VAL A 449 20.13 -3.34 -25.09
CA VAL A 449 19.58 -4.61 -25.58
C VAL A 449 18.04 -4.59 -25.50
N ASN A 450 17.47 -4.11 -24.37
CA ASN A 450 16.02 -4.01 -24.23
C ASN A 450 15.41 -2.92 -25.11
N ASN A 451 16.05 -1.73 -25.23
CA ASN A 451 15.58 -0.68 -26.14
C ASN A 451 15.53 -1.17 -27.59
N PHE A 452 16.54 -1.94 -28.01
CA PHE A 452 16.53 -2.60 -29.32
C PHE A 452 15.39 -3.61 -29.43
N GLY A 453 15.18 -4.45 -28.41
CA GLY A 453 14.07 -5.39 -28.37
C GLY A 453 12.73 -4.69 -28.54
N VAL A 454 12.49 -3.60 -27.79
CA VAL A 454 11.27 -2.78 -27.90
C VAL A 454 11.07 -2.22 -29.31
N SER A 455 12.15 -1.85 -30.02
CA SER A 455 12.05 -1.38 -31.41
C SER A 455 11.54 -2.43 -32.41
N LYS A 456 11.50 -3.71 -32.00
CA LYS A 456 11.01 -4.84 -32.79
C LYS A 456 9.61 -5.31 -32.36
N CYS A 457 9.07 -4.71 -31.31
CA CYS A 457 7.77 -5.05 -30.74
C CYS A 457 6.62 -4.43 -31.54
N SER A 458 5.50 -5.16 -31.61
CA SER A 458 4.28 -4.70 -32.24
C SER A 458 3.12 -4.48 -31.25
N GLY A 459 3.33 -4.80 -29.96
CA GLY A 459 2.32 -4.70 -28.93
C GLY A 459 2.09 -3.27 -28.45
N GLU A 460 0.90 -3.02 -27.93
CA GLU A 460 0.52 -1.77 -27.27
C GLU A 460 1.16 -1.63 -25.88
N TYR A 461 1.54 -2.75 -25.29
CA TYR A 461 2.24 -2.83 -24.00
C TYR A 461 3.55 -3.59 -24.15
N ILE A 462 4.56 -3.14 -23.43
CA ILE A 462 5.87 -3.77 -23.33
C ILE A 462 6.00 -4.39 -21.94
N LEU A 463 6.31 -5.68 -21.92
CA LEU A 463 6.60 -6.42 -20.71
C LEU A 463 8.07 -6.85 -20.72
N PHE A 464 8.91 -6.12 -19.98
CA PHE A 464 10.29 -6.56 -19.74
C PHE A 464 10.27 -7.78 -18.84
N LEU A 465 10.98 -8.81 -19.23
CA LEU A 465 11.06 -10.05 -18.46
C LEU A 465 12.47 -10.67 -18.58
N ASN A 466 13.07 -10.98 -17.44
CA ASN A 466 14.35 -11.68 -17.44
C ASN A 466 14.18 -13.13 -17.89
N ASN A 467 15.21 -13.66 -18.59
CA ASN A 467 15.21 -15.03 -19.11
C ASN A 467 15.26 -16.13 -18.03
N ASP A 468 15.57 -15.78 -16.78
CA ASP A 468 15.67 -16.68 -15.62
C ASP A 468 14.47 -16.56 -14.68
N THR A 469 13.29 -16.18 -15.20
CA THR A 469 12.04 -16.15 -14.47
C THR A 469 11.18 -17.39 -14.72
N GLU A 470 10.24 -17.69 -13.82
CA GLU A 470 9.24 -18.74 -13.98
C GLU A 470 7.89 -18.29 -13.43
N VAL A 471 6.85 -18.35 -14.26
CA VAL A 471 5.49 -17.95 -13.90
C VAL A 471 4.90 -18.88 -12.82
N ILE A 472 4.32 -18.28 -11.77
CA ILE A 472 3.56 -19.00 -10.72
C ILE A 472 2.06 -18.78 -10.94
N THR A 473 1.61 -17.53 -11.01
CA THR A 473 0.19 -17.16 -11.13
C THR A 473 -0.26 -17.24 -12.58
N VAL A 474 -1.28 -18.03 -12.89
CA VAL A 474 -1.71 -18.28 -14.29
C VAL A 474 -2.26 -17.02 -14.98
N ASN A 475 -2.92 -16.11 -14.26
CA ASN A 475 -3.44 -14.84 -14.76
C ASN A 475 -2.51 -13.65 -14.46
N TRP A 476 -1.20 -13.88 -14.44
CA TRP A 476 -0.21 -12.86 -14.07
C TRP A 476 -0.19 -11.65 -15.00
N ILE A 477 -0.40 -11.88 -16.30
CA ILE A 477 -0.47 -10.80 -17.30
C ILE A 477 -1.68 -9.91 -17.04
N GLU A 478 -2.84 -10.50 -16.80
CA GLU A 478 -4.08 -9.76 -16.48
C GLU A 478 -3.94 -8.98 -15.16
N GLU A 479 -3.27 -9.55 -14.15
CA GLU A 479 -3.01 -8.87 -12.86
C GLU A 479 -2.05 -7.66 -13.02
N LEU A 480 -1.23 -7.62 -14.05
CA LEU A 480 -0.41 -6.46 -14.42
C LEU A 480 -1.20 -5.49 -15.32
N LEU A 481 -1.86 -6.02 -16.36
CA LEU A 481 -2.51 -5.23 -17.40
C LEU A 481 -3.66 -4.39 -16.87
N MET A 482 -4.47 -4.92 -15.94
CA MET A 482 -5.60 -4.19 -15.37
C MET A 482 -5.20 -2.89 -14.66
N TYR A 483 -3.95 -2.77 -14.18
CA TYR A 483 -3.39 -1.52 -13.67
C TYR A 483 -2.74 -0.70 -14.79
N ALA A 484 -1.95 -1.34 -15.67
CA ALA A 484 -1.20 -0.66 -16.72
C ALA A 484 -2.10 0.05 -17.75
N GLN A 485 -3.35 -0.39 -17.95
CA GLN A 485 -4.30 0.25 -18.86
C GLN A 485 -4.84 1.60 -18.33
N ARG A 486 -4.70 1.88 -17.05
CA ARG A 486 -5.09 3.16 -16.46
C ARG A 486 -4.21 4.28 -17.01
N LYS A 487 -4.80 5.47 -17.20
CA LYS A 487 -4.11 6.62 -17.81
C LYS A 487 -3.06 7.23 -16.90
N ASP A 488 -3.21 7.07 -15.60
CA ASP A 488 -2.33 7.61 -14.56
C ASP A 488 -1.16 6.68 -14.22
N ILE A 489 -1.09 5.46 -14.80
CA ILE A 489 -0.08 4.46 -14.49
C ILE A 489 0.96 4.35 -15.61
N ALA A 490 2.24 4.37 -15.22
CA ALA A 490 3.35 4.02 -16.10
C ALA A 490 3.75 2.55 -15.94
N CYS A 491 4.39 2.20 -14.84
CA CYS A 491 4.98 0.89 -14.63
C CYS A 491 4.18 0.06 -13.64
N VAL A 492 3.99 -1.23 -13.98
CA VAL A 492 3.39 -2.21 -13.07
C VAL A 492 4.36 -3.37 -12.90
N GLY A 493 4.72 -3.68 -11.64
CA GLY A 493 5.64 -4.76 -11.29
C GLY A 493 4.96 -5.90 -10.55
N ALA A 494 5.47 -7.10 -10.80
CA ALA A 494 5.04 -8.34 -10.16
C ALA A 494 5.77 -8.57 -8.83
N LYS A 495 5.25 -9.50 -8.02
CA LYS A 495 5.95 -10.02 -6.84
C LYS A 495 6.89 -11.15 -7.24
N LEU A 496 8.17 -11.00 -6.96
CA LEU A 496 9.18 -11.98 -7.32
C LEU A 496 9.72 -12.71 -6.09
N TYR A 497 9.99 -13.99 -6.25
CA TYR A 497 10.55 -14.87 -5.24
C TYR A 497 11.84 -15.54 -5.70
N TYR A 498 12.73 -15.77 -4.76
CA TYR A 498 13.80 -16.72 -4.93
C TYR A 498 13.26 -18.17 -4.90
N PRO A 499 14.04 -19.16 -5.42
CA PRO A 499 13.63 -20.58 -5.42
C PRO A 499 13.29 -21.14 -4.03
N ASP A 500 13.87 -20.57 -2.96
CA ASP A 500 13.62 -20.93 -1.58
C ASP A 500 12.32 -20.30 -1.00
N LYS A 501 11.55 -19.58 -1.84
CA LYS A 501 10.32 -18.86 -1.52
C LYS A 501 10.52 -17.64 -0.62
N THR A 502 11.72 -17.10 -0.52
CA THR A 502 11.92 -15.78 0.04
C THR A 502 11.60 -14.70 -1.00
N ILE A 503 11.16 -13.54 -0.53
CA ILE A 503 10.78 -12.41 -1.39
C ILE A 503 12.06 -11.78 -1.92
N GLN A 504 12.16 -11.66 -3.24
CA GLN A 504 13.17 -10.89 -3.92
C GLN A 504 12.70 -9.47 -4.18
N HIS A 505 11.49 -9.32 -4.71
CA HIS A 505 10.91 -8.03 -5.07
C HIS A 505 9.46 -7.89 -4.58
N ALA A 506 9.19 -6.75 -3.95
CA ALA A 506 7.85 -6.31 -3.55
C ALA A 506 7.75 -4.77 -3.61
N GLY A 507 8.25 -4.18 -4.68
CA GLY A 507 8.44 -2.74 -4.84
C GLY A 507 9.84 -2.27 -4.45
N VAL A 508 10.22 -1.09 -4.91
CA VAL A 508 11.53 -0.48 -4.67
C VAL A 508 11.37 0.76 -3.82
N VAL A 509 12.23 0.91 -2.82
CA VAL A 509 12.32 2.06 -1.92
C VAL A 509 13.59 2.87 -2.25
N LEU A 510 13.43 4.17 -2.45
CA LEU A 510 14.56 5.09 -2.71
C LEU A 510 15.38 5.30 -1.43
N GLY A 511 16.70 5.38 -1.60
CA GLY A 511 17.63 5.57 -0.50
C GLY A 511 17.91 4.32 0.33
N LEU A 512 17.23 3.19 0.09
CA LEU A 512 17.42 1.94 0.83
C LEU A 512 18.76 1.27 0.47
N GLY A 513 19.42 0.72 1.49
CA GLY A 513 20.66 -0.04 1.37
C GLY A 513 21.94 0.80 1.51
N ALA A 514 23.09 0.13 1.44
CA ALA A 514 24.39 0.72 1.74
C ALA A 514 24.79 1.86 0.79
N HIS A 515 24.40 1.77 -0.48
CA HIS A 515 24.73 2.79 -1.49
C HIS A 515 23.78 3.98 -1.50
N ARG A 516 22.70 3.96 -0.71
CA ARG A 516 21.69 5.02 -0.63
C ARG A 516 21.13 5.44 -2.00
N THR A 517 20.95 4.46 -2.87
CA THR A 517 20.33 4.62 -4.20
C THR A 517 18.88 4.16 -4.18
N ALA A 518 18.66 2.86 -4.25
CA ALA A 518 17.37 2.20 -4.19
C ALA A 518 17.55 0.74 -3.79
N GLY A 519 16.51 0.16 -3.16
CA GLY A 519 16.54 -1.24 -2.75
C GLY A 519 15.16 -1.86 -2.69
N HIS A 520 15.10 -3.18 -2.77
CA HIS A 520 13.84 -3.94 -2.73
C HIS A 520 13.24 -3.96 -1.32
N SER A 521 11.96 -3.63 -1.20
CA SER A 521 11.22 -3.74 0.05
C SER A 521 10.96 -5.21 0.41
N HIS A 522 10.87 -5.52 1.71
CA HIS A 522 10.60 -6.86 2.23
C HIS A 522 11.57 -7.96 1.74
N TYR A 523 12.76 -7.55 1.27
CA TYR A 523 13.80 -8.44 0.73
C TYR A 523 14.15 -9.57 1.72
N MET A 524 14.25 -10.81 1.22
CA MET A 524 14.54 -12.04 1.99
C MET A 524 13.50 -12.41 3.07
N GLN A 525 12.32 -11.77 3.09
CA GLN A 525 11.22 -12.22 3.94
C GLN A 525 10.50 -13.41 3.29
N HIS A 526 9.89 -14.25 4.13
CA HIS A 526 9.19 -15.43 3.64
C HIS A 526 7.90 -15.04 2.87
N ARG A 527 7.56 -15.83 1.85
CA ARG A 527 6.37 -15.64 0.98
C ARG A 527 5.07 -15.40 1.75
N ASP A 528 4.88 -16.09 2.90
CA ASP A 528 3.66 -15.99 3.70
C ASP A 528 3.60 -14.75 4.59
N ASN A 529 4.63 -13.91 4.60
CA ASN A 529 4.62 -12.66 5.34
C ASN A 529 3.52 -11.74 4.77
N LEU A 530 2.77 -11.09 5.67
CA LEU A 530 1.73 -10.14 5.27
C LEU A 530 2.31 -8.75 4.96
N GLY A 531 3.55 -8.49 5.36
CA GLY A 531 4.19 -7.19 5.29
C GLY A 531 3.73 -6.23 6.40
N TYR A 532 4.39 -5.09 6.46
CA TYR A 532 4.00 -4.01 7.36
C TYR A 532 2.58 -3.54 7.01
N MET A 533 1.67 -3.54 7.99
CA MET A 533 0.26 -3.16 7.79
C MET A 533 -0.42 -3.85 6.58
N GLY A 534 -0.05 -5.11 6.30
CA GLY A 534 -0.63 -5.89 5.21
C GLY A 534 -0.10 -5.57 3.81
N ARG A 535 0.97 -4.76 3.67
CA ARG A 535 1.48 -4.27 2.37
C ARG A 535 1.85 -5.34 1.35
N LEU A 536 2.08 -6.57 1.77
CA LEU A 536 2.32 -7.69 0.85
C LEU A 536 1.03 -8.37 0.35
N CYS A 537 -0.14 -7.83 0.67
CA CYS A 537 -1.43 -8.44 0.35
C CYS A 537 -2.35 -7.58 -0.53
N TYR A 538 -1.95 -6.34 -0.89
CA TYR A 538 -2.73 -5.45 -1.76
C TYR A 538 -1.83 -4.70 -2.73
N ALA A 539 -2.41 -4.25 -3.85
CA ALA A 539 -1.69 -3.42 -4.82
C ALA A 539 -1.47 -2.02 -4.26
N GLN A 540 -0.29 -1.46 -4.49
CA GLN A 540 0.10 -0.18 -3.91
C GLN A 540 0.96 0.65 -4.85
N ASN A 541 0.93 1.97 -4.66
CA ASN A 541 1.87 2.84 -5.32
C ASN A 541 3.27 2.67 -4.71
N VAL A 542 4.27 2.67 -5.56
CA VAL A 542 5.69 2.52 -5.19
C VAL A 542 6.55 3.47 -6.02
N SER A 543 7.74 3.77 -5.53
CA SER A 543 8.65 4.65 -6.27
C SER A 543 9.18 4.03 -7.55
N ALA A 544 9.44 2.72 -7.53
CA ALA A 544 9.84 1.97 -8.71
C ALA A 544 9.53 0.47 -8.57
N VAL A 545 9.60 -0.24 -9.69
CA VAL A 545 9.51 -1.70 -9.79
C VAL A 545 10.67 -2.22 -10.62
N THR A 546 11.03 -3.50 -10.45
CA THR A 546 12.20 -4.09 -11.11
C THR A 546 11.93 -4.48 -12.56
N GLY A 547 12.91 -4.25 -13.42
CA GLY A 547 12.92 -4.67 -14.82
C GLY A 547 12.90 -6.19 -15.03
N ALA A 548 13.11 -6.98 -13.97
CA ALA A 548 12.98 -8.43 -14.05
C ALA A 548 11.56 -8.89 -14.42
N CYS A 549 10.51 -8.09 -14.05
CA CYS A 549 9.13 -8.25 -14.54
C CYS A 549 8.42 -6.89 -14.41
N LEU A 550 8.41 -6.11 -15.50
CA LEU A 550 7.86 -4.75 -15.56
C LEU A 550 6.99 -4.59 -16.79
N LEU A 551 5.70 -4.30 -16.60
CA LEU A 551 4.77 -3.95 -17.66
C LEU A 551 4.63 -2.45 -17.77
N VAL A 552 4.71 -1.90 -18.98
CA VAL A 552 4.50 -0.48 -19.29
C VAL A 552 3.75 -0.34 -20.61
N LYS A 553 2.91 0.70 -20.71
CA LYS A 553 2.28 1.06 -21.98
C LYS A 553 3.34 1.59 -22.97
N LYS A 554 3.31 1.12 -24.23
CA LYS A 554 4.29 1.50 -25.25
C LYS A 554 4.36 3.02 -25.47
N GLU A 555 3.21 3.69 -25.44
CA GLU A 555 3.10 5.15 -25.53
C GLU A 555 3.86 5.85 -24.40
N VAL A 556 3.70 5.40 -23.15
CA VAL A 556 4.41 5.94 -21.98
C VAL A 556 5.90 5.65 -22.06
N TYR A 557 6.28 4.44 -22.51
CA TYR A 557 7.68 4.09 -22.74
C TYR A 557 8.37 5.05 -23.72
N ASP A 558 7.69 5.36 -24.82
CA ASP A 558 8.20 6.28 -25.85
C ASP A 558 8.26 7.72 -25.35
N GLU A 559 7.23 8.18 -24.62
CA GLU A 559 7.19 9.53 -24.01
C GLU A 559 8.32 9.74 -23.00
N VAL A 560 8.66 8.72 -22.22
CA VAL A 560 9.73 8.74 -21.21
C VAL A 560 11.12 8.63 -21.87
N GLY A 561 11.20 8.17 -23.12
CA GLY A 561 12.42 8.03 -23.90
C GLY A 561 13.18 6.73 -23.64
N GLY A 562 12.47 5.67 -23.25
CA GLY A 562 13.02 4.33 -23.02
C GLY A 562 13.94 4.21 -21.80
N LEU A 563 14.64 3.07 -21.70
CA LEU A 563 15.61 2.83 -20.64
C LEU A 563 16.86 3.69 -20.84
N GLY A 564 17.39 4.27 -19.75
CA GLY A 564 18.60 5.10 -19.78
C GLY A 564 19.86 4.28 -20.06
N GLU A 565 20.52 4.50 -21.18
CA GLU A 565 21.68 3.72 -21.63
C GLU A 565 22.96 3.99 -20.82
N ASP A 566 23.02 5.09 -20.09
CA ASP A 566 24.11 5.42 -19.15
C ASP A 566 24.12 4.50 -17.92
N LEU A 567 22.98 3.86 -17.60
CA LEU A 567 22.84 2.80 -16.60
C LEU A 567 22.81 1.45 -17.32
N ALA A 568 23.98 0.87 -17.48
CA ALA A 568 24.13 -0.30 -18.33
C ALA A 568 23.43 -1.54 -17.78
N ILE A 569 23.44 -1.73 -16.47
CA ILE A 569 22.96 -2.96 -15.82
C ILE A 569 22.10 -2.68 -14.58
N SER A 570 22.59 -1.85 -13.66
CA SER A 570 21.92 -1.63 -12.39
C SER A 570 21.16 -0.30 -12.40
N LEU A 571 20.03 -0.22 -11.69
CA LEU A 571 19.25 0.99 -11.48
C LEU A 571 18.59 1.61 -12.74
N ASN A 572 18.69 0.95 -13.89
CA ASN A 572 18.06 1.41 -15.14
C ASN A 572 16.52 1.34 -15.08
N ASP A 573 15.97 0.34 -14.43
CA ASP A 573 14.55 0.18 -14.14
C ASP A 573 14.05 1.25 -13.15
N VAL A 574 14.84 1.53 -12.12
CA VAL A 574 14.52 2.60 -11.16
C VAL A 574 14.58 3.98 -11.84
N ASP A 575 15.60 4.24 -12.64
CA ASP A 575 15.73 5.46 -13.45
C ASP A 575 14.52 5.66 -14.37
N PHE A 576 14.11 4.59 -15.06
CA PHE A 576 12.94 4.61 -15.93
C PHE A 576 11.65 4.95 -15.16
N CYS A 577 11.43 4.29 -14.02
CA CYS A 577 10.30 4.56 -13.16
C CYS A 577 10.29 6.00 -12.62
N LEU A 578 11.44 6.56 -12.28
CA LEU A 578 11.56 7.94 -11.80
C LEU A 578 11.30 8.96 -12.92
N LYS A 579 11.82 8.73 -14.13
CA LYS A 579 11.49 9.57 -15.31
C LYS A 579 9.98 9.61 -15.58
N ALA A 580 9.30 8.45 -15.44
CA ALA A 580 7.85 8.38 -15.57
C ALA A 580 7.13 9.18 -14.48
N ARG A 581 7.62 9.12 -13.23
CA ARG A 581 7.06 9.95 -12.14
C ARG A 581 7.26 11.45 -12.35
N GLU A 582 8.37 11.90 -12.91
CA GLU A 582 8.56 13.31 -13.28
C GLU A 582 7.54 13.79 -14.31
N LYS A 583 7.00 12.90 -15.13
CA LYS A 583 5.90 13.16 -16.05
C LYS A 583 4.51 13.14 -15.39
N GLY A 584 4.44 12.85 -14.09
CA GLY A 584 3.20 12.78 -13.32
C GLY A 584 2.54 11.41 -13.27
N TYR A 585 3.16 10.38 -13.83
CA TYR A 585 2.66 9.01 -13.74
C TYR A 585 2.94 8.37 -12.39
N LEU A 586 2.13 7.36 -12.05
CA LEU A 586 2.31 6.50 -10.87
C LEU A 586 2.89 5.15 -11.30
N ASN A 587 3.65 4.52 -10.40
CA ASN A 587 4.08 3.12 -10.54
C ASN A 587 3.32 2.26 -9.52
N VAL A 588 2.96 1.04 -9.92
CA VAL A 588 2.18 0.11 -9.09
C VAL A 588 2.95 -1.21 -8.91
N PHE A 589 3.04 -1.64 -7.66
CA PHE A 589 3.38 -3.01 -7.33
C PHE A 589 2.10 -3.80 -7.07
N THR A 590 1.91 -4.96 -7.74
CA THR A 590 0.81 -5.88 -7.45
C THR A 590 1.34 -7.20 -6.87
N PRO A 591 0.86 -7.63 -5.68
CA PRO A 591 1.28 -8.90 -5.10
C PRO A 591 0.57 -10.10 -5.70
N PHE A 592 -0.30 -9.90 -6.68
CA PHE A 592 -1.17 -10.93 -7.25
C PHE A 592 -0.61 -11.52 -8.55
N ALA A 593 0.35 -10.87 -9.19
CA ALA A 593 1.21 -11.45 -10.22
C ALA A 593 2.48 -11.99 -9.54
N GLU A 594 2.63 -13.31 -9.46
CA GLU A 594 3.74 -13.95 -8.76
C GLU A 594 4.60 -14.76 -9.74
N LEU A 595 5.94 -14.58 -9.67
CA LEU A 595 6.92 -15.34 -10.42
C LEU A 595 8.09 -15.75 -9.52
N PHE A 596 8.76 -16.85 -9.84
CA PHE A 596 10.12 -17.08 -9.38
C PHE A 596 11.11 -16.30 -10.27
N HIS A 597 12.22 -15.87 -9.70
CA HIS A 597 13.36 -15.28 -10.39
C HIS A 597 14.64 -15.91 -9.85
N TYR A 598 15.31 -16.68 -10.69
CA TYR A 598 16.46 -17.51 -10.36
C TYR A 598 17.78 -16.73 -10.39
N GLU A 599 17.75 -15.45 -10.03
CA GLU A 599 18.85 -14.49 -10.10
C GLU A 599 20.24 -15.09 -9.81
N SER A 600 21.27 -14.54 -10.45
CA SER A 600 22.69 -14.88 -10.30
C SER A 600 23.19 -16.11 -11.06
N ALA A 601 22.38 -16.79 -11.86
CA ALA A 601 22.86 -17.89 -12.69
C ALA A 601 23.88 -17.43 -13.75
N SER A 602 23.75 -16.17 -14.24
CA SER A 602 24.56 -15.66 -15.36
C SER A 602 25.60 -14.58 -14.99
N ARG A 603 25.40 -13.79 -13.94
CA ARG A 603 26.21 -12.57 -13.66
C ARG A 603 27.15 -12.65 -12.45
N GLY A 604 26.94 -13.56 -11.52
CA GLY A 604 27.63 -13.53 -10.23
C GLY A 604 27.20 -12.33 -9.35
N SER A 605 27.84 -12.16 -8.21
CA SER A 605 27.54 -11.10 -7.26
C SER A 605 28.03 -9.73 -7.74
N ASP A 606 27.18 -8.69 -7.69
CA ASP A 606 27.57 -7.29 -7.93
C ASP A 606 28.51 -6.73 -6.83
N MET A 607 28.74 -7.48 -5.76
CA MET A 607 29.57 -7.07 -4.62
C MET A 607 31.06 -7.45 -4.74
N SER A 608 31.51 -7.99 -5.88
CA SER A 608 32.90 -8.45 -6.04
C SER A 608 33.53 -8.08 -7.38
N GLY A 609 34.84 -7.77 -7.38
CA GLY A 609 35.65 -7.54 -8.57
C GLY A 609 35.16 -6.40 -9.47
N GLN A 610 35.22 -6.59 -10.79
CA GLN A 610 34.82 -5.60 -11.80
C GLN A 610 33.32 -5.23 -11.72
N ASN A 611 32.49 -6.16 -11.26
CA ASN A 611 31.08 -5.90 -11.03
C ASN A 611 30.85 -4.83 -9.97
N ALA A 612 31.63 -4.85 -8.87
CA ALA A 612 31.54 -3.85 -7.83
C ALA A 612 31.96 -2.45 -8.29
N GLU A 613 33.05 -2.36 -9.14
CA GLU A 613 33.48 -1.07 -9.70
C GLU A 613 32.39 -0.49 -10.63
N ARG A 614 31.80 -1.31 -11.48
CA ARG A 614 30.69 -0.88 -12.34
C ARG A 614 29.51 -0.40 -11.50
N TYR A 615 29.05 -1.21 -10.55
CA TYR A 615 27.94 -0.89 -9.67
C TYR A 615 28.16 0.41 -8.89
N ASN A 616 29.38 0.67 -8.42
CA ASN A 616 29.73 1.93 -7.77
C ASN A 616 29.61 3.13 -8.71
N LYS A 617 30.06 3.00 -9.98
CA LYS A 617 29.96 4.07 -10.98
C LYS A 617 28.48 4.36 -11.33
N GLU A 618 27.70 3.30 -11.57
CA GLU A 618 26.26 3.44 -11.85
C GLU A 618 25.52 4.04 -10.66
N SER A 619 25.88 3.63 -9.42
CA SER A 619 25.32 4.20 -8.18
C SER A 619 25.67 5.68 -8.01
N GLU A 620 26.89 6.09 -8.34
CA GLU A 620 27.29 7.50 -8.27
C GLU A 620 26.60 8.36 -9.33
N TYR A 621 26.51 7.86 -10.56
CA TYR A 621 25.73 8.49 -11.62
C TYR A 621 24.25 8.67 -11.22
N PHE A 622 23.65 7.61 -10.70
CA PHE A 622 22.25 7.62 -10.24
C PHE A 622 22.03 8.64 -9.12
N ARG A 623 22.89 8.65 -8.08
CA ARG A 623 22.80 9.64 -6.99
C ARG A 623 22.96 11.08 -7.47
N THR A 624 23.84 11.31 -8.43
CA THR A 624 24.06 12.64 -9.01
C THR A 624 22.82 13.08 -9.80
N LYS A 625 22.30 12.20 -10.66
CA LYS A 625 21.13 12.48 -11.49
C LYS A 625 19.87 12.75 -10.66
N TRP A 626 19.66 11.94 -9.63
CA TRP A 626 18.44 11.95 -8.80
C TRP A 626 18.65 12.60 -7.42
N ALA A 627 19.67 13.45 -7.25
CA ALA A 627 20.03 14.04 -5.97
C ALA A 627 18.86 14.75 -5.28
N GLU A 628 18.08 15.52 -6.01
CA GLU A 628 16.92 16.23 -5.47
C GLU A 628 15.82 15.25 -5.01
N VAL A 629 15.53 14.23 -5.81
CA VAL A 629 14.51 13.21 -5.47
C VAL A 629 14.94 12.42 -4.22
N LEU A 630 16.20 12.00 -4.18
CA LEU A 630 16.75 11.25 -3.05
C LEU A 630 16.80 12.08 -1.76
N SER A 631 17.04 13.39 -1.85
CA SER A 631 17.07 14.28 -0.68
C SER A 631 15.69 14.46 -0.03
N LYS A 632 14.61 14.35 -0.80
CA LYS A 632 13.22 14.39 -0.31
C LYS A 632 12.79 13.06 0.32
N GLY A 633 13.54 11.97 0.07
CA GLY A 633 13.18 10.62 0.50
C GLY A 633 12.13 9.94 -0.39
N ASP A 634 11.77 8.72 -0.04
CA ASP A 634 10.75 7.96 -0.75
C ASP A 634 9.35 8.30 -0.22
N PRO A 635 8.42 8.81 -1.05
CA PRO A 635 7.08 9.20 -0.58
C PRO A 635 6.23 8.01 -0.09
N TYR A 636 6.57 6.79 -0.51
CA TYR A 636 5.83 5.59 -0.10
C TYR A 636 6.50 4.84 1.07
N TYR A 637 7.59 5.40 1.61
CA TYR A 637 8.35 4.83 2.72
C TYR A 637 8.58 5.88 3.81
N ASN A 638 7.87 5.75 4.93
CA ASN A 638 7.87 6.74 6.00
C ASN A 638 9.30 7.01 6.51
N PRO A 639 9.70 8.27 6.74
CA PRO A 639 11.04 8.64 7.17
C PRO A 639 11.44 8.11 8.56
N ASN A 640 10.48 7.60 9.36
CA ASN A 640 10.76 6.94 10.63
C ASN A 640 11.31 5.52 10.48
N PHE A 641 11.23 4.93 9.28
CA PHE A 641 11.81 3.61 9.02
C PHE A 641 13.30 3.68 8.68
N SER A 642 13.99 2.61 9.03
CA SER A 642 15.41 2.44 8.71
C SER A 642 15.63 2.25 7.20
N LEU A 643 16.58 2.97 6.63
CA LEU A 643 17.07 2.75 5.28
C LEU A 643 18.19 1.68 5.19
N ASP A 644 18.58 1.07 6.32
CA ASP A 644 19.54 -0.03 6.37
C ASP A 644 18.88 -1.39 6.29
N LYS A 645 17.56 -1.46 6.48
CA LYS A 645 16.77 -2.68 6.48
C LYS A 645 15.54 -2.51 5.60
N SER A 646 15.17 -3.58 4.91
CA SER A 646 14.04 -3.60 3.97
C SER A 646 12.71 -4.04 4.60
N ASP A 647 12.65 -4.21 5.93
CA ASP A 647 11.57 -4.85 6.65
C ASP A 647 10.63 -3.89 7.39
N PHE A 648 10.73 -2.59 7.11
CA PHE A 648 9.97 -1.52 7.77
C PHE A 648 10.25 -1.42 9.29
N SER A 649 11.44 -1.83 9.72
CA SER A 649 11.87 -1.58 11.09
C SER A 649 12.19 -0.10 11.30
N LEU A 650 11.95 0.37 12.53
CA LEU A 650 12.20 1.76 12.89
C LEU A 650 13.70 2.10 12.87
N LYS A 651 14.00 3.37 12.63
CA LYS A 651 15.32 3.94 12.92
C LYS A 651 15.60 3.79 14.42
N VAL A 652 16.79 3.34 14.79
CA VAL A 652 17.25 3.18 16.17
C VAL A 652 18.29 4.24 16.48
#